data_eb54ec20fad356ef80d48bc0c0f657d3
#
_entry.id   eb54ec20fad356ef80d48bc0c0f657d3
#
_cell.length_a   1.000
_cell.length_b   1.000
_cell.length_c   1.000
_cell.angle_alpha   90.00
_cell.angle_beta   90.00
_cell.angle_gamma   90.00
#
_symmetry.space_group_name_H-M   'P 1'
#
loop_
_entity.id
_entity.type
_entity.pdbx_description
1 polymer ?
#
loop_
_entity_poly.entity_id
_entity_poly.type
_entity_poly.pdbx_seq_one_letter_code
_entity_poly.pdbx_strand_id
1 'polypeptide(L)'
;MDETKPYPPKLFLRFFRGYCHPRLIDDIEGDLIEIYRKRVLKKGKRNADIRFIIDVLLLFRPGIIRPAEGYQNLTNYGMYKSYLKIGWRNLVKNKGYSFINIMGLAIGLAVGFLIYQYIQVELSYDRFHANAHRIYRLPISYSGSFSSLRPSATTHPAMGPMLKADLPEVQDFARLVRASLFIPAATVSYTKGDGAPIIFNEERVYLADPSFLTVFSFPLTDGDVKTALSEPKSIVITARIAEKYFGSDDALGKILQLNQQDFKVTGVLANIPVNSHLQFDILLSFSTLGDKWGYDNWAWPEFYNYILLAPGTDPKTVEAKLPGFMKKYLSKIWEEHKFESSTYLQPITDIHLKSDLGLEQDINGSERTVYFLTLLSLFVLVIAWINYVNLSTAKSLERSKEVGLRKVSGATKRQLITQFFFDALLVNVFAILFAGILLTFGIPYFETIVGKDISSVLQTSGTWYSFSFWGIVLAALSTGILIVGIYPALLLSNFNPALVLKGKFYKSRSGIVLRKGLVVFQYVLSIFLIAGTITISRQLNFMQKADLGYDKEQVLVLRSAAINDDSTYSSQIAYFKNKILQLQAVEQVTASGEIPGRAIAGRNTIRKAADDPQNGLITYHFSVDDQTISTFGMSMAAGRDLGENDKFISYSENERELTADGYYVGGGQNKIMINEYLAFQLGFQTPQDAVGQNIKIRLGQGEYPAEVVGVVKNHHQVSLKENYEPIAYYYPREGWCSFFSVRIKPAGLTQNINAIKDIYSDAFPGNAFEYFFLDDHFNNQYKSDQQFGTIFGIFTALAIVIGCLGLLGLGLFAVTQRTKEIGIRKVLGASAPSILMLFSKDSALLVIVSYIISIPLIYLGTQNWLNNFAFHIGLGWQMFVLPPLLLLAISVASIVFVSLRAALMNPVISLRHE
;
A
#
# COMPACT_ATOMS: atom_id res chain seq x y z
N MET A 1 -7.93 19.21 70.54
CA MET A 1 -7.99 18.37 69.35
C MET A 1 -7.16 17.14 69.63
N ASP A 2 -7.80 15.95 69.71
CA ASP A 2 -7.15 14.70 70.12
C ASP A 2 -6.32 14.16 68.99
N GLU A 3 -4.98 14.32 69.09
CA GLU A 3 -4.01 14.00 68.00
C GLU A 3 -3.82 12.49 67.73
N THR A 4 -4.60 11.63 68.37
CA THR A 4 -4.42 10.16 68.29
C THR A 4 -5.42 9.42 67.40
N LYS A 5 -6.41 10.13 66.82
CA LYS A 5 -7.44 9.45 66.00
C LYS A 5 -7.08 9.49 64.50
N PRO A 6 -7.10 8.35 63.76
CA PRO A 6 -6.81 8.30 62.36
C PRO A 6 -7.77 9.18 61.55
N TYR A 7 -7.18 10.02 60.67
CA TYR A 7 -7.93 10.99 59.83
C TYR A 7 -7.83 10.62 58.35
N PRO A 8 -8.89 10.79 57.57
CA PRO A 8 -8.90 10.46 56.14
C PRO A 8 -8.01 11.41 55.32
N PRO A 9 -7.71 11.07 54.02
CA PRO A 9 -6.87 11.87 53.16
C PRO A 9 -7.42 13.30 52.99
N LYS A 10 -6.68 14.30 53.46
CA LYS A 10 -7.09 15.73 53.52
C LYS A 10 -7.52 16.29 52.15
N LEU A 11 -6.90 15.84 51.09
CA LEU A 11 -7.17 16.32 49.73
C LEU A 11 -8.60 15.93 49.28
N PHE A 12 -8.99 14.68 49.51
CA PHE A 12 -10.30 14.17 49.14
C PHE A 12 -11.40 14.67 50.04
N LEU A 13 -11.10 14.93 51.30
CA LEU A 13 -12.04 15.55 52.23
C LEU A 13 -12.30 17.03 51.81
N ARG A 14 -11.25 17.75 51.37
CA ARG A 14 -11.43 19.12 50.83
C ARG A 14 -12.22 19.09 49.51
N PHE A 15 -11.98 18.10 48.67
CA PHE A 15 -12.73 17.90 47.42
C PHE A 15 -14.20 17.65 47.71
N PHE A 16 -14.51 16.75 48.71
CA PHE A 16 -15.87 16.50 49.16
C PHE A 16 -16.56 17.79 49.62
N ARG A 17 -15.93 18.55 50.51
CA ARG A 17 -16.47 19.84 50.99
C ARG A 17 -16.67 20.84 49.87
N GLY A 18 -15.88 20.81 48.84
CA GLY A 18 -15.99 21.72 47.67
C GLY A 18 -17.25 21.47 46.85
N TYR A 19 -17.68 20.23 46.72
CA TYR A 19 -18.83 19.91 45.89
C TYR A 19 -20.13 19.58 46.65
N CYS A 20 -20.04 19.20 47.90
CA CYS A 20 -21.21 18.81 48.69
C CYS A 20 -22.10 19.99 49.06
N HIS A 21 -23.40 19.78 49.02
CA HIS A 21 -24.41 20.79 49.40
C HIS A 21 -24.24 21.20 50.90
N PRO A 22 -24.22 22.52 51.23
CA PRO A 22 -23.92 23.01 52.56
C PRO A 22 -24.79 22.39 53.69
N ARG A 23 -26.05 22.06 53.43
CA ARG A 23 -26.98 21.48 54.41
C ARG A 23 -26.68 19.97 54.70
N LEU A 24 -25.88 19.33 53.86
CA LEU A 24 -25.58 17.89 53.96
C LEU A 24 -24.11 17.63 54.34
N ILE A 25 -23.27 18.66 54.37
CA ILE A 25 -21.84 18.51 54.64
C ILE A 25 -21.60 17.85 55.98
N ASP A 26 -22.19 18.38 57.05
CA ASP A 26 -21.89 17.95 58.42
C ASP A 26 -22.31 16.50 58.64
N ASP A 27 -23.50 16.13 58.17
CA ASP A 27 -24.07 14.79 58.32
C ASP A 27 -23.25 13.76 57.51
N ILE A 28 -23.04 14.00 56.25
CA ILE A 28 -22.34 13.04 55.38
C ILE A 28 -20.84 12.99 55.71
N GLU A 29 -20.21 14.10 56.07
CA GLU A 29 -18.80 14.12 56.47
C GLU A 29 -18.62 13.35 57.75
N GLY A 30 -19.54 13.50 58.73
CA GLY A 30 -19.57 12.72 59.97
C GLY A 30 -19.59 11.22 59.72
N ASP A 31 -20.54 10.77 58.88
CA ASP A 31 -20.67 9.36 58.49
C ASP A 31 -19.43 8.84 57.76
N LEU A 32 -18.89 9.60 56.82
CA LEU A 32 -17.69 9.21 56.10
C LEU A 32 -16.46 9.05 57.00
N ILE A 33 -16.28 9.95 57.96
CA ILE A 33 -15.18 9.88 58.94
C ILE A 33 -15.39 8.70 59.88
N GLU A 34 -16.61 8.43 60.33
CA GLU A 34 -16.94 7.30 61.20
C GLU A 34 -16.67 5.96 60.50
N ILE A 35 -17.16 5.81 59.26
CA ILE A 35 -16.94 4.63 58.45
C ILE A 35 -15.43 4.44 58.15
N TYR A 36 -14.70 5.51 57.86
CA TYR A 36 -13.27 5.49 57.68
C TYR A 36 -12.52 4.94 58.91
N ARG A 37 -12.85 5.47 60.12
CA ARG A 37 -12.25 5.01 61.37
C ARG A 37 -12.54 3.51 61.62
N LYS A 38 -13.77 3.07 61.41
CA LYS A 38 -14.12 1.64 61.54
C LYS A 38 -13.33 0.76 60.56
N ARG A 39 -13.07 1.24 59.36
CA ARG A 39 -12.28 0.52 58.35
C ARG A 39 -10.79 0.50 58.70
N VAL A 40 -10.22 1.58 59.23
CA VAL A 40 -8.82 1.60 59.64
C VAL A 40 -8.56 0.54 60.68
N LEU A 41 -9.47 0.39 61.62
CA LEU A 41 -9.37 -0.63 62.69
C LEU A 41 -9.49 -2.07 62.17
N LYS A 42 -10.31 -2.29 61.11
CA LYS A 42 -10.56 -3.64 60.59
C LYS A 42 -9.59 -4.06 59.48
N LYS A 43 -9.13 -3.15 58.62
CA LYS A 43 -8.41 -3.47 57.34
C LYS A 43 -7.13 -2.66 57.13
N GLY A 44 -6.68 -1.90 58.09
CA GLY A 44 -5.52 -1.07 58.03
C GLY A 44 -5.70 0.25 57.25
N LYS A 45 -4.79 1.21 57.47
CA LYS A 45 -4.92 2.60 56.99
C LYS A 45 -4.96 2.69 55.45
N ARG A 46 -4.07 1.98 54.74
CA ARG A 46 -3.96 2.06 53.26
C ARG A 46 -5.25 1.63 52.53
N ASN A 47 -5.88 0.58 53.03
CA ASN A 47 -7.13 0.07 52.46
C ASN A 47 -8.32 0.98 52.79
N ALA A 48 -8.31 1.61 53.97
CA ALA A 48 -9.31 2.59 54.38
C ALA A 48 -9.19 3.87 53.53
N ASP A 49 -7.98 4.33 53.22
CA ASP A 49 -7.74 5.51 52.37
C ASP A 49 -8.31 5.29 50.97
N ILE A 50 -8.02 4.15 50.33
CA ILE A 50 -8.55 3.82 48.98
C ILE A 50 -10.08 3.77 48.99
N ARG A 51 -10.66 3.12 49.98
CA ARG A 51 -12.11 3.03 50.12
C ARG A 51 -12.78 4.37 50.39
N PHE A 52 -12.14 5.23 51.18
CA PHE A 52 -12.62 6.57 51.43
C PHE A 52 -12.65 7.40 50.13
N ILE A 53 -11.60 7.29 49.29
CA ILE A 53 -11.55 7.96 47.99
C ILE A 53 -12.72 7.49 47.11
N ILE A 54 -12.96 6.19 47.05
CA ILE A 54 -14.07 5.61 46.29
C ILE A 54 -15.40 6.13 46.81
N ASP A 55 -15.62 6.12 48.11
CA ASP A 55 -16.87 6.60 48.70
C ASP A 55 -17.12 8.08 48.40
N VAL A 56 -16.07 8.94 48.45
CA VAL A 56 -16.18 10.36 48.10
C VAL A 56 -16.53 10.53 46.63
N LEU A 57 -15.94 9.72 45.72
CA LEU A 57 -16.26 9.76 44.29
C LEU A 57 -17.65 9.24 43.97
N LEU A 58 -18.13 8.21 44.69
CA LEU A 58 -19.49 7.70 44.54
C LEU A 58 -20.56 8.66 45.03
N LEU A 59 -20.22 9.55 45.98
CA LEU A 59 -21.07 10.63 46.43
C LEU A 59 -21.15 11.81 45.48
N PHE A 60 -20.32 11.84 44.42
CA PHE A 60 -20.37 12.85 43.35
C PHE A 60 -21.56 12.57 42.40
N ARG A 61 -22.77 12.79 42.92
CA ARG A 61 -24.03 12.51 42.23
C ARG A 61 -25.05 13.64 42.40
N PRO A 62 -26.00 13.81 41.47
CA PRO A 62 -27.08 14.79 41.58
C PRO A 62 -27.86 14.59 42.87
N GLY A 63 -28.05 15.64 43.63
CA GLY A 63 -28.73 15.60 44.95
C GLY A 63 -27.77 15.79 46.13
N ILE A 64 -26.45 15.56 45.95
CA ILE A 64 -25.42 15.83 46.97
C ILE A 64 -24.55 17.02 46.53
N ILE A 65 -24.42 17.23 45.21
CA ILE A 65 -23.59 18.31 44.65
C ILE A 65 -24.22 19.67 44.98
N ARG A 66 -23.35 20.60 45.43
CA ARG A 66 -23.69 21.99 45.68
C ARG A 66 -24.17 22.63 44.39
N PRO A 67 -25.41 23.17 44.28
CA PRO A 67 -25.83 23.91 43.12
C PRO A 67 -24.97 25.18 43.02
N ALA A 68 -24.44 25.48 41.82
CA ALA A 68 -23.80 26.74 41.58
C ALA A 68 -24.82 27.87 41.84
N GLU A 69 -24.44 28.87 42.59
CA GLU A 69 -25.31 30.02 42.88
C GLU A 69 -25.82 30.62 41.58
N GLY A 70 -27.14 30.57 41.35
CA GLY A 70 -27.81 31.10 40.18
C GLY A 70 -28.29 30.12 39.14
N TYR A 71 -28.15 28.78 39.30
CA TYR A 71 -28.64 27.82 38.26
C TYR A 71 -29.53 26.70 38.79
N GLN A 72 -30.65 26.57 38.14
CA GLN A 72 -31.66 25.47 38.28
C GLN A 72 -31.14 24.14 37.72
N ASN A 73 -30.07 23.55 38.27
CA ASN A 73 -29.37 22.40 37.66
C ASN A 73 -30.09 21.07 37.81
N LEU A 74 -31.03 20.92 38.76
CA LEU A 74 -31.84 19.71 38.87
C LEU A 74 -32.86 19.53 37.73
N THR A 75 -33.32 20.63 37.13
CA THR A 75 -34.18 20.60 35.95
C THR A 75 -33.46 20.17 34.68
N ASN A 76 -32.19 20.51 34.55
CA ASN A 76 -31.39 20.15 33.37
C ASN A 76 -31.11 18.63 33.29
N TYR A 77 -30.77 17.95 34.40
CA TYR A 77 -30.54 16.50 34.40
C TYR A 77 -31.82 15.72 34.04
N GLY A 78 -32.96 16.07 34.62
CA GLY A 78 -34.25 15.50 34.26
C GLY A 78 -34.62 15.71 32.80
N MET A 79 -34.26 16.88 32.26
CA MET A 79 -34.46 17.22 30.86
C MET A 79 -33.58 16.41 29.92
N TYR A 80 -32.27 16.23 30.20
CA TYR A 80 -31.37 15.38 29.40
C TYR A 80 -31.80 13.90 29.42
N LYS A 81 -32.16 13.37 30.57
CA LYS A 81 -32.72 12.01 30.68
C LYS A 81 -34.02 11.85 29.85
N SER A 82 -34.85 12.89 29.82
CA SER A 82 -36.08 12.91 29.01
C SER A 82 -35.72 12.92 27.51
N TYR A 83 -34.73 13.72 27.08
CA TYR A 83 -34.28 13.76 25.66
C TYR A 83 -33.74 12.41 25.21
N LEU A 84 -32.90 11.74 26.00
CA LEU A 84 -32.43 10.39 25.71
C LEU A 84 -33.58 9.39 25.59
N LYS A 85 -34.54 9.42 26.49
CA LYS A 85 -35.73 8.54 26.47
C LYS A 85 -36.60 8.80 25.24
N ILE A 86 -36.77 10.06 24.85
CA ILE A 86 -37.52 10.43 23.64
C ILE A 86 -36.76 9.97 22.40
N GLY A 87 -35.45 10.20 22.32
CA GLY A 87 -34.57 9.75 21.22
C GLY A 87 -34.65 8.22 21.06
N TRP A 88 -34.52 7.46 22.15
CA TRP A 88 -34.63 6.00 22.13
C TRP A 88 -36.01 5.52 21.61
N ARG A 89 -37.10 6.10 22.13
CA ARG A 89 -38.45 5.77 21.66
C ARG A 89 -38.64 6.07 20.18
N ASN A 90 -38.05 7.14 19.69
CA ASN A 90 -38.07 7.49 18.26
C ASN A 90 -37.34 6.45 17.41
N LEU A 91 -36.16 5.99 17.84
CA LEU A 91 -35.40 4.95 17.16
C LEU A 91 -36.20 3.66 17.03
N VAL A 92 -36.81 3.22 18.15
CA VAL A 92 -37.58 1.97 18.21
C VAL A 92 -38.92 2.07 17.45
N LYS A 93 -39.57 3.23 17.47
CA LYS A 93 -40.85 3.45 16.76
C LYS A 93 -40.68 3.44 15.24
N ASN A 94 -39.52 3.92 14.75
CA ASN A 94 -39.23 4.10 13.31
C ASN A 94 -38.11 3.15 12.83
N LYS A 95 -38.31 1.83 13.04
CA LYS A 95 -37.29 0.80 12.82
C LYS A 95 -36.59 0.89 11.46
N GLY A 96 -37.34 1.00 10.36
CA GLY A 96 -36.74 1.06 8.99
C GLY A 96 -35.88 2.30 8.77
N TYR A 97 -36.36 3.47 9.18
CA TYR A 97 -35.61 4.71 9.11
C TYR A 97 -34.32 4.66 9.95
N SER A 98 -34.45 4.20 11.21
CA SER A 98 -33.30 4.08 12.13
C SER A 98 -32.26 3.09 11.62
N PHE A 99 -32.71 1.94 11.09
CA PHE A 99 -31.84 0.93 10.52
C PHE A 99 -31.04 1.48 9.32
N ILE A 100 -31.70 2.13 8.35
CA ILE A 100 -31.04 2.70 7.17
C ILE A 100 -29.98 3.73 7.59
N ASN A 101 -30.29 4.61 8.54
CA ASN A 101 -29.35 5.63 9.00
C ASN A 101 -28.17 5.05 9.79
N ILE A 102 -28.45 4.15 10.74
CA ILE A 102 -27.39 3.52 11.56
C ILE A 102 -26.49 2.68 10.67
N MET A 103 -27.03 1.85 9.78
CA MET A 103 -26.23 1.00 8.90
C MET A 103 -25.46 1.80 7.86
N GLY A 104 -26.06 2.84 7.26
CA GLY A 104 -25.37 3.71 6.31
C GLY A 104 -24.17 4.42 6.95
N LEU A 105 -24.34 4.95 8.15
CA LEU A 105 -23.23 5.56 8.91
C LEU A 105 -22.23 4.50 9.38
N ALA A 106 -22.67 3.33 9.86
CA ALA A 106 -21.79 2.27 10.32
C ALA A 106 -20.87 1.75 9.20
N ILE A 107 -21.41 1.51 8.01
CA ILE A 107 -20.61 1.12 6.83
C ILE A 107 -19.63 2.23 6.47
N GLY A 108 -20.09 3.49 6.41
CA GLY A 108 -19.22 4.63 6.09
C GLY A 108 -18.06 4.79 7.08
N LEU A 109 -18.33 4.66 8.39
CA LEU A 109 -17.33 4.72 9.45
C LEU A 109 -16.38 3.52 9.40
N ALA A 110 -16.88 2.31 9.16
CA ALA A 110 -16.05 1.11 9.06
C ALA A 110 -15.09 1.20 7.86
N VAL A 111 -15.58 1.62 6.69
CA VAL A 111 -14.76 1.87 5.49
C VAL A 111 -13.71 2.94 5.75
N GLY A 112 -14.14 4.08 6.31
CA GLY A 112 -13.23 5.17 6.65
C GLY A 112 -12.10 4.73 7.59
N PHE A 113 -12.45 3.88 8.55
CA PHE A 113 -11.49 3.34 9.51
C PHE A 113 -10.52 2.32 8.89
N LEU A 114 -10.99 1.41 8.04
CA LEU A 114 -10.13 0.45 7.32
C LEU A 114 -9.10 1.18 6.46
N ILE A 115 -9.55 2.17 5.69
CA ILE A 115 -8.65 2.98 4.85
C ILE A 115 -7.66 3.77 5.74
N TYR A 116 -8.14 4.34 6.84
CA TYR A 116 -7.28 5.05 7.79
C TYR A 116 -6.18 4.15 8.36
N GLN A 117 -6.52 2.91 8.76
CA GLN A 117 -5.54 1.95 9.25
C GLN A 117 -4.49 1.63 8.19
N TYR A 118 -4.91 1.38 6.97
CA TYR A 118 -3.99 1.16 5.85
C TYR A 118 -3.05 2.35 5.65
N ILE A 119 -3.60 3.57 5.62
CA ILE A 119 -2.80 4.80 5.50
C ILE A 119 -1.79 4.93 6.65
N GLN A 120 -2.19 4.59 7.89
CA GLN A 120 -1.27 4.63 9.03
C GLN A 120 -0.11 3.64 8.87
N VAL A 121 -0.36 2.44 8.34
CA VAL A 121 0.70 1.48 8.03
C VAL A 121 1.63 2.04 6.95
N GLU A 122 1.09 2.55 5.84
CA GLU A 122 1.88 3.13 4.74
C GLU A 122 2.73 4.33 5.20
N LEU A 123 2.22 5.16 6.11
CA LEU A 123 2.94 6.31 6.67
C LEU A 123 3.91 5.94 7.82
N SER A 124 3.83 4.71 8.34
CA SER A 124 4.66 4.26 9.46
C SER A 124 5.99 3.65 9.05
N TYR A 125 6.24 3.49 7.74
CA TYR A 125 7.45 2.86 7.24
C TYR A 125 8.71 3.50 7.81
N ASP A 126 9.60 2.64 8.30
CA ASP A 126 10.93 2.95 8.87
C ASP A 126 10.94 3.93 10.06
N ARG A 127 9.78 4.32 10.57
CA ARG A 127 9.68 5.23 11.74
C ARG A 127 9.98 4.54 13.06
N PHE A 128 10.08 3.21 13.09
CA PHE A 128 10.43 2.44 14.28
C PHE A 128 11.93 2.52 14.62
N HIS A 129 12.79 2.93 13.69
CA HIS A 129 14.20 3.15 13.96
C HIS A 129 14.41 4.34 14.90
N ALA A 130 15.19 4.16 15.96
CA ALA A 130 15.46 5.20 16.94
C ALA A 130 16.06 6.48 16.31
N ASN A 131 16.86 6.31 15.26
CA ASN A 131 17.53 7.37 14.53
C ASN A 131 16.87 7.70 13.19
N ALA A 132 15.61 7.32 12.94
CA ALA A 132 14.93 7.49 11.65
C ALA A 132 15.06 8.90 11.05
N HIS A 133 15.03 9.94 11.89
CA HIS A 133 15.12 11.34 11.48
C HIS A 133 16.56 11.81 11.12
N ARG A 134 17.56 10.95 11.30
CA ARG A 134 18.98 11.25 11.05
C ARG A 134 19.62 10.28 10.05
N ILE A 135 18.90 9.24 9.61
CA ILE A 135 19.36 8.27 8.64
C ILE A 135 18.90 8.70 7.26
N TYR A 136 19.85 8.77 6.32
CA TYR A 136 19.61 9.14 4.94
C TYR A 136 20.22 8.12 4.00
N ARG A 137 19.49 7.75 2.94
CA ARG A 137 20.02 7.00 1.80
C ARG A 137 20.65 7.95 0.80
N LEU A 138 21.65 7.45 0.07
CA LEU A 138 22.38 8.17 -0.97
C LEU A 138 22.05 7.56 -2.33
N PRO A 139 21.02 8.02 -3.06
CA PRO A 139 20.77 7.60 -4.42
C PRO A 139 21.71 8.28 -5.40
N ILE A 140 21.85 7.72 -6.62
CA ILE A 140 22.67 8.31 -7.68
C ILE A 140 21.83 8.65 -8.89
N SER A 141 22.12 9.79 -9.50
CA SER A 141 21.57 10.24 -10.78
C SER A 141 22.71 10.56 -11.74
N TYR A 142 22.48 10.36 -13.03
CA TYR A 142 23.47 10.57 -14.07
C TYR A 142 23.02 11.64 -15.06
N SER A 143 23.98 12.39 -15.60
CA SER A 143 23.81 13.36 -16.68
C SER A 143 24.86 13.16 -17.76
N GLY A 144 24.76 13.86 -18.89
CA GLY A 144 25.68 13.66 -20.02
C GLY A 144 25.37 12.37 -20.78
N SER A 145 26.41 11.60 -21.15
CA SER A 145 26.26 10.35 -21.92
C SER A 145 25.40 9.28 -21.21
N PHE A 146 25.26 9.38 -19.90
CA PHE A 146 24.47 8.45 -19.08
C PHE A 146 23.10 8.98 -18.65
N SER A 147 22.67 10.10 -19.24
CA SER A 147 21.37 10.72 -18.91
C SER A 147 20.13 9.85 -19.19
N SER A 148 20.28 8.83 -20.05
CA SER A 148 19.21 7.85 -20.31
C SER A 148 19.00 6.85 -19.17
N LEU A 149 19.96 6.72 -18.25
CA LEU A 149 19.79 5.86 -17.08
C LEU A 149 18.81 6.45 -16.10
N ARG A 150 17.90 5.61 -15.66
CA ARG A 150 17.03 5.94 -14.52
C ARG A 150 17.88 6.15 -13.27
N PRO A 151 17.61 7.20 -12.48
CA PRO A 151 18.24 7.36 -11.18
C PRO A 151 18.13 6.09 -10.34
N SER A 152 19.17 5.73 -9.60
CA SER A 152 19.27 4.48 -8.86
C SER A 152 19.26 4.69 -7.36
N ALA A 153 18.62 3.77 -6.64
CA ALA A 153 18.64 3.68 -5.18
C ALA A 153 20.02 3.29 -4.62
N THR A 154 20.93 2.83 -5.48
CA THR A 154 22.28 2.35 -5.14
C THR A 154 23.34 3.34 -5.58
N THR A 155 24.52 3.28 -4.96
CA THR A 155 25.70 4.09 -5.27
C THR A 155 26.98 3.28 -5.15
N HIS A 156 28.13 3.94 -5.32
CA HIS A 156 29.46 3.32 -5.23
C HIS A 156 29.78 2.83 -3.80
N PRO A 157 30.52 1.71 -3.65
CA PRO A 157 30.88 1.17 -2.35
C PRO A 157 31.72 2.15 -1.50
N ALA A 158 32.55 3.01 -2.10
CA ALA A 158 33.34 4.01 -1.40
C ALA A 158 32.54 5.17 -0.79
N MET A 159 31.29 5.37 -1.20
CA MET A 159 30.50 6.55 -0.87
C MET A 159 30.34 6.76 0.64
N GLY A 160 29.82 5.77 1.36
CA GLY A 160 29.62 5.86 2.81
C GLY A 160 30.91 6.06 3.60
N PRO A 161 31.92 5.19 3.43
CA PRO A 161 33.20 5.33 4.09
C PRO A 161 33.89 6.68 3.88
N MET A 162 33.94 7.16 2.65
CA MET A 162 34.61 8.43 2.31
C MET A 162 33.84 9.65 2.84
N LEU A 163 32.51 9.60 2.84
CA LEU A 163 31.70 10.66 3.46
C LEU A 163 31.94 10.76 4.96
N LYS A 164 32.05 9.63 5.66
CA LYS A 164 32.41 9.61 7.09
C LYS A 164 33.82 10.16 7.33
N ALA A 165 34.75 9.89 6.44
CA ALA A 165 36.13 10.39 6.56
C ALA A 165 36.25 11.90 6.29
N ASP A 166 35.51 12.41 5.29
CA ASP A 166 35.64 13.80 4.83
C ASP A 166 34.71 14.78 5.56
N LEU A 167 33.54 14.32 6.05
CA LEU A 167 32.49 15.16 6.62
C LEU A 167 32.26 14.81 8.10
N PRO A 168 32.66 15.67 9.05
CA PRO A 168 32.47 15.44 10.47
C PRO A 168 30.99 15.41 10.89
N GLU A 169 30.09 15.92 10.05
CA GLU A 169 28.65 15.83 10.22
C GLU A 169 28.09 14.42 10.02
N VAL A 170 28.82 13.54 9.37
CA VAL A 170 28.47 12.12 9.19
C VAL A 170 29.03 11.32 10.36
N GLN A 171 28.16 10.95 11.27
CA GLN A 171 28.53 10.17 12.47
C GLN A 171 28.94 8.75 12.11
N ASP A 172 28.15 8.09 11.26
CA ASP A 172 28.39 6.71 10.82
C ASP A 172 27.75 6.44 9.46
N PHE A 173 28.04 5.27 8.88
CA PHE A 173 27.46 4.80 7.64
C PHE A 173 27.12 3.32 7.72
N ALA A 174 26.27 2.84 6.83
CA ALA A 174 25.99 1.43 6.65
C ALA A 174 25.78 1.14 5.15
N ARG A 175 26.57 0.20 4.61
CA ARG A 175 26.34 -0.33 3.26
C ARG A 175 25.57 -1.63 3.33
N LEU A 176 24.76 -1.84 2.34
CA LEU A 176 24.05 -3.09 2.13
C LEU A 176 24.14 -3.44 0.65
N VAL A 177 24.44 -4.69 0.32
CA VAL A 177 24.49 -5.16 -1.06
C VAL A 177 23.89 -6.56 -1.17
N ARG A 178 23.16 -6.82 -2.24
CA ARG A 178 22.56 -8.14 -2.47
C ARG A 178 23.64 -9.17 -2.72
N ALA A 179 23.55 -10.31 -2.03
CA ALA A 179 24.50 -11.41 -2.24
C ALA A 179 24.44 -11.96 -3.67
N SER A 180 23.30 -11.84 -4.35
CA SER A 180 23.11 -12.27 -5.74
C SER A 180 23.98 -11.55 -6.78
N LEU A 181 24.68 -10.47 -6.39
CA LEU A 181 25.67 -9.83 -7.25
C LEU A 181 27.02 -10.58 -7.27
N PHE A 182 27.27 -11.41 -6.25
CA PHE A 182 28.52 -12.15 -6.12
C PHE A 182 28.33 -13.66 -6.31
N ILE A 183 27.09 -14.14 -6.11
CA ILE A 183 26.73 -15.56 -6.18
C ILE A 183 25.40 -15.70 -6.93
N PRO A 184 25.27 -16.65 -7.87
CA PRO A 184 24.04 -16.83 -8.68
C PRO A 184 22.79 -17.10 -7.86
N ALA A 185 22.97 -17.90 -6.80
CA ALA A 185 21.95 -18.16 -5.78
C ALA A 185 22.61 -18.38 -4.42
N ALA A 186 21.89 -18.09 -3.36
CA ALA A 186 22.36 -18.34 -1.99
C ALA A 186 21.76 -19.66 -1.49
N THR A 187 22.40 -20.77 -1.83
CA THR A 187 21.99 -22.10 -1.34
C THR A 187 22.50 -22.26 0.08
N VAL A 188 21.57 -22.26 1.04
CA VAL A 188 21.86 -22.44 2.46
C VAL A 188 21.55 -23.87 2.86
N SER A 189 22.48 -24.53 3.54
CA SER A 189 22.29 -25.87 4.05
C SER A 189 22.66 -26.00 5.53
N TYR A 190 21.96 -26.89 6.20
CA TYR A 190 22.24 -27.29 7.58
C TYR A 190 22.02 -28.77 7.75
N THR A 191 22.97 -29.45 8.38
CA THR A 191 22.88 -30.87 8.72
C THR A 191 22.87 -31.03 10.24
N LYS A 192 21.80 -31.62 10.78
CA LYS A 192 21.69 -31.90 12.21
C LYS A 192 22.21 -33.31 12.48
N GLY A 193 23.44 -33.43 13.07
CA GLY A 193 24.09 -34.72 13.32
C GLY A 193 24.26 -35.52 12.03
N ASP A 194 23.91 -36.82 12.08
CA ASP A 194 23.99 -37.75 10.91
C ASP A 194 22.70 -37.69 10.03
N GLY A 195 21.86 -36.69 10.19
CA GLY A 195 20.60 -36.56 9.44
C GLY A 195 20.80 -36.10 7.99
N ALA A 196 19.71 -36.14 7.21
CA ALA A 196 19.72 -35.54 5.87
C ALA A 196 19.86 -34.01 5.96
N PRO A 197 20.64 -33.39 5.05
CA PRO A 197 20.78 -31.95 5.02
C PRO A 197 19.46 -31.26 4.65
N ILE A 198 19.13 -30.19 5.37
CA ILE A 198 18.07 -29.25 5.02
C ILE A 198 18.69 -28.23 4.06
N ILE A 199 18.21 -28.16 2.82
CA ILE A 199 18.79 -27.31 1.78
C ILE A 199 17.70 -26.43 1.18
N PHE A 200 17.90 -25.11 1.18
CA PHE A 200 17.04 -24.14 0.50
C PHE A 200 17.86 -23.04 -0.16
N ASN A 201 17.33 -22.46 -1.22
CA ASN A 201 17.84 -21.17 -1.72
C ASN A 201 17.16 -20.03 -0.97
N GLU A 202 17.92 -19.09 -0.45
CA GLU A 202 17.42 -17.92 0.24
C GLU A 202 17.57 -16.68 -0.65
N GLU A 203 16.47 -15.97 -0.89
CA GLU A 203 16.46 -14.82 -1.82
C GLU A 203 16.88 -13.50 -1.16
N ARG A 204 16.54 -13.36 0.14
CA ARG A 204 16.74 -12.12 0.89
C ARG A 204 18.03 -12.16 1.68
N VAL A 205 19.14 -12.48 0.98
CA VAL A 205 20.49 -12.53 1.53
C VAL A 205 21.27 -11.30 1.10
N TYR A 206 21.84 -10.59 2.08
CA TYR A 206 22.60 -9.38 1.85
C TYR A 206 23.93 -9.43 2.60
N LEU A 207 24.93 -8.73 2.07
CA LEU A 207 26.13 -8.41 2.81
C LEU A 207 25.94 -7.02 3.44
N ALA A 208 26.36 -6.87 4.68
CA ALA A 208 26.21 -5.64 5.45
C ALA A 208 27.47 -5.27 6.22
N ASP A 209 27.73 -3.99 6.38
CA ASP A 209 28.79 -3.47 7.23
C ASP A 209 28.57 -3.82 8.71
N PRO A 210 29.62 -3.91 9.52
CA PRO A 210 29.51 -4.09 10.98
C PRO A 210 28.63 -3.02 11.67
N SER A 211 28.64 -1.81 11.15
CA SER A 211 27.83 -0.67 11.63
C SER A 211 26.33 -0.76 11.31
N PHE A 212 25.91 -1.68 10.44
CA PHE A 212 24.53 -1.78 10.01
C PHE A 212 23.53 -1.88 11.18
N LEU A 213 23.80 -2.79 12.13
CA LEU A 213 22.95 -2.99 13.30
C LEU A 213 22.98 -1.83 14.31
N THR A 214 24.02 -0.99 14.29
CA THR A 214 24.11 0.21 15.13
C THR A 214 23.43 1.42 14.48
N VAL A 215 23.47 1.54 13.17
CA VAL A 215 22.77 2.58 12.40
C VAL A 215 21.26 2.33 12.40
N PHE A 216 20.86 1.09 12.10
CA PHE A 216 19.47 0.64 12.09
C PHE A 216 19.11 -0.06 13.39
N SER A 217 17.95 0.26 13.94
CA SER A 217 17.53 -0.26 15.26
C SER A 217 16.70 -1.54 15.12
N PHE A 218 17.17 -2.51 14.34
CA PHE A 218 16.54 -3.83 14.29
C PHE A 218 16.80 -4.58 15.61
N PRO A 219 15.77 -5.13 16.27
CA PRO A 219 15.98 -5.78 17.57
C PRO A 219 16.66 -7.15 17.37
N LEU A 220 17.83 -7.30 18.00
CA LEU A 220 18.53 -8.57 18.11
C LEU A 220 17.93 -9.35 19.30
N THR A 221 17.49 -10.60 19.07
CA THR A 221 17.00 -11.48 20.15
C THR A 221 18.16 -12.17 20.85
N ASP A 222 19.19 -12.55 20.08
CA ASP A 222 20.39 -13.20 20.58
C ASP A 222 21.62 -12.66 19.85
N GLY A 223 22.76 -12.51 20.57
CA GLY A 223 24.01 -11.97 20.05
C GLY A 223 24.27 -10.52 20.50
N ASP A 224 25.33 -9.92 20.01
CA ASP A 224 25.73 -8.54 20.31
C ASP A 224 25.74 -7.68 19.04
N VAL A 225 24.98 -6.58 19.06
CA VAL A 225 24.82 -5.62 17.97
C VAL A 225 26.16 -5.09 17.43
N LYS A 226 27.20 -4.95 18.29
CA LYS A 226 28.49 -4.38 17.89
C LYS A 226 29.41 -5.39 17.22
N THR A 227 29.24 -6.67 17.52
CA THR A 227 30.22 -7.70 17.10
C THR A 227 29.60 -8.69 16.10
N ALA A 228 28.27 -8.75 15.98
CA ALA A 228 27.59 -9.77 15.17
C ALA A 228 28.03 -9.81 13.69
N LEU A 229 28.42 -8.69 13.10
CA LEU A 229 28.87 -8.59 11.69
C LEU A 229 30.35 -8.14 11.58
N SER A 230 31.15 -8.25 12.64
CA SER A 230 32.54 -7.75 12.64
C SER A 230 33.51 -8.70 11.94
N GLU A 231 33.37 -10.00 12.19
CA GLU A 231 34.30 -11.02 11.72
C GLU A 231 33.88 -11.54 10.32
N PRO A 232 34.87 -11.93 9.48
CA PRO A 232 34.57 -12.64 8.24
C PRO A 232 33.79 -13.93 8.49
N LYS A 233 32.96 -14.32 7.54
CA LYS A 233 32.10 -15.52 7.65
C LYS A 233 31.16 -15.53 8.85
N SER A 234 30.82 -14.36 9.37
CA SER A 234 29.73 -14.16 10.33
C SER A 234 28.40 -14.01 9.59
N ILE A 235 27.35 -14.61 10.16
CA ILE A 235 26.01 -14.56 9.63
C ILE A 235 25.01 -14.19 10.71
N VAL A 236 24.15 -13.20 10.43
CA VAL A 236 23.01 -12.82 11.26
C VAL A 236 21.75 -13.22 10.53
N ILE A 237 20.86 -13.92 11.22
CA ILE A 237 19.64 -14.48 10.65
C ILE A 237 18.40 -13.96 11.37
N THR A 238 17.24 -13.95 10.69
CA THR A 238 15.97 -13.65 11.34
C THR A 238 15.45 -14.85 12.14
N ALA A 239 14.56 -14.61 13.11
CA ALA A 239 13.89 -15.66 13.86
C ALA A 239 13.20 -16.69 12.96
N ARG A 240 12.65 -16.24 11.83
CA ARG A 240 12.05 -17.12 10.80
C ARG A 240 13.06 -18.10 10.22
N ILE A 241 14.27 -17.65 9.91
CA ILE A 241 15.35 -18.49 9.39
C ILE A 241 15.88 -19.40 10.49
N ALA A 242 16.02 -18.91 11.72
CA ALA A 242 16.41 -19.73 12.86
C ALA A 242 15.44 -20.90 13.07
N GLU A 243 14.13 -20.64 13.05
CA GLU A 243 13.09 -21.67 13.13
C GLU A 243 13.14 -22.66 11.96
N LYS A 244 13.35 -22.14 10.72
CA LYS A 244 13.39 -22.97 9.48
C LYS A 244 14.51 -24.01 9.50
N TYR A 245 15.72 -23.66 9.98
CA TYR A 245 16.88 -24.55 9.93
C TYR A 245 17.12 -25.29 11.24
N PHE A 246 16.85 -24.67 12.37
CA PHE A 246 17.20 -25.21 13.70
C PHE A 246 15.97 -25.65 14.50
N GLY A 247 14.74 -25.30 14.06
CA GLY A 247 13.53 -25.58 14.81
C GLY A 247 13.51 -24.84 16.15
N SER A 248 13.37 -25.58 17.24
CA SER A 248 13.40 -25.03 18.60
C SER A 248 14.80 -24.94 19.23
N ASP A 249 15.84 -25.39 18.51
CA ASP A 249 17.21 -25.35 19.04
C ASP A 249 17.81 -23.94 18.95
N ASP A 250 18.63 -23.58 19.91
CA ASP A 250 19.38 -22.33 19.88
C ASP A 250 20.25 -22.26 18.61
N ALA A 251 20.10 -21.18 17.86
CA ALA A 251 20.80 -20.96 16.60
C ALA A 251 22.17 -20.30 16.80
N LEU A 252 22.38 -19.58 17.93
CA LEU A 252 23.60 -18.82 18.17
C LEU A 252 24.82 -19.73 18.23
N GLY A 253 25.87 -19.37 17.51
CA GLY A 253 27.14 -20.11 17.48
C GLY A 253 27.14 -21.36 16.57
N LYS A 254 26.00 -21.79 16.03
CA LYS A 254 25.93 -22.87 15.04
C LYS A 254 26.44 -22.43 13.67
N ILE A 255 26.77 -23.42 12.83
CA ILE A 255 27.29 -23.20 11.50
C ILE A 255 26.18 -23.48 10.48
N LEU A 256 25.96 -22.53 9.59
CA LEU A 256 25.19 -22.70 8.34
C LEU A 256 26.18 -22.75 7.17
N GLN A 257 25.96 -23.63 6.23
CA GLN A 257 26.72 -23.63 4.99
C GLN A 257 25.98 -22.81 3.93
N LEU A 258 26.64 -21.81 3.37
CA LEU A 258 26.17 -21.03 2.24
C LEU A 258 27.08 -21.33 1.05
N ASN A 259 26.55 -21.94 0.02
CA ASN A 259 27.27 -22.41 -1.17
C ASN A 259 28.52 -23.21 -0.78
N GLN A 260 28.36 -24.18 0.14
CA GLN A 260 29.41 -25.05 0.72
C GLN A 260 30.49 -24.31 1.54
N GLN A 261 30.32 -23.03 1.83
CA GLN A 261 31.19 -22.29 2.75
C GLN A 261 30.51 -22.18 4.12
N ASP A 262 31.30 -22.43 5.16
CA ASP A 262 30.86 -22.38 6.54
C ASP A 262 30.73 -20.94 7.04
N PHE A 263 29.56 -20.59 7.57
CA PHE A 263 29.27 -19.33 8.23
C PHE A 263 28.76 -19.57 9.63
N LYS A 264 29.34 -18.85 10.60
CA LYS A 264 28.92 -18.94 11.99
C LYS A 264 27.76 -17.99 12.27
N VAL A 265 26.68 -18.49 12.85
CA VAL A 265 25.58 -17.66 13.34
C VAL A 265 26.03 -16.86 14.54
N THR A 266 26.13 -15.56 14.38
CA THR A 266 26.65 -14.60 15.38
C THR A 266 25.55 -13.72 15.97
N GLY A 267 24.36 -13.80 15.43
CA GLY A 267 23.20 -13.11 15.96
C GLY A 267 21.90 -13.59 15.35
N VAL A 268 20.82 -13.48 16.12
CA VAL A 268 19.45 -13.75 15.70
C VAL A 268 18.63 -12.48 15.88
N LEU A 269 18.02 -12.01 14.81
CA LEU A 269 17.12 -10.85 14.80
C LEU A 269 15.67 -11.29 14.98
N ALA A 270 14.87 -10.47 15.61
CA ALA A 270 13.42 -10.58 15.47
C ALA A 270 13.03 -10.50 13.98
N ASN A 271 11.87 -11.01 13.62
CA ASN A 271 11.41 -10.89 12.24
C ASN A 271 11.29 -9.41 11.84
N ILE A 272 11.72 -9.12 10.62
CA ILE A 272 11.72 -7.75 10.11
C ILE A 272 10.27 -7.24 10.02
N PRO A 273 9.97 -6.06 10.58
CA PRO A 273 8.63 -5.50 10.50
C PRO A 273 8.17 -5.30 9.05
N VAL A 274 6.90 -5.57 8.77
CA VAL A 274 6.33 -5.39 7.41
C VAL A 274 6.31 -3.94 6.93
N ASN A 275 6.48 -2.98 7.83
CA ASN A 275 6.61 -1.54 7.55
C ASN A 275 8.06 -1.07 7.54
N SER A 276 8.97 -1.91 7.07
CA SER A 276 10.36 -1.55 6.74
C SER A 276 10.58 -1.64 5.24
N HIS A 277 11.30 -0.66 4.66
CA HIS A 277 11.76 -0.74 3.27
C HIS A 277 12.89 -1.77 3.10
N LEU A 278 13.61 -2.07 4.20
CA LEU A 278 14.66 -3.09 4.26
C LEU A 278 14.02 -4.44 4.61
N GLN A 279 13.84 -5.29 3.61
CA GLN A 279 13.36 -6.66 3.79
C GLN A 279 14.51 -7.63 3.53
N PHE A 280 14.99 -8.27 4.58
CA PHE A 280 16.04 -9.28 4.50
C PHE A 280 15.78 -10.41 5.50
N ASP A 281 16.39 -11.57 5.22
CA ASP A 281 16.30 -12.75 6.08
C ASP A 281 17.67 -13.13 6.64
N ILE A 282 18.73 -12.87 5.86
CA ILE A 282 20.10 -13.21 6.19
C ILE A 282 21.00 -12.01 5.90
N LEU A 283 21.84 -11.65 6.87
CA LEU A 283 22.93 -10.69 6.70
C LEU A 283 24.27 -11.40 6.86
N LEU A 284 25.10 -11.32 5.83
CA LEU A 284 26.49 -11.77 5.86
C LEU A 284 27.38 -10.59 6.20
N SER A 285 28.44 -10.83 6.96
CA SER A 285 29.45 -9.80 7.21
C SER A 285 30.11 -9.36 5.92
N PHE A 286 30.17 -8.05 5.67
CA PHE A 286 30.83 -7.44 4.52
C PHE A 286 32.35 -7.75 4.49
N SER A 287 32.98 -7.94 5.65
CA SER A 287 34.40 -8.33 5.76
C SER A 287 34.72 -9.69 5.10
N THR A 288 33.70 -10.51 4.81
CA THR A 288 33.86 -11.78 4.07
C THR A 288 34.36 -11.56 2.64
N LEU A 289 34.07 -10.41 2.01
CA LEU A 289 34.53 -10.10 0.66
C LEU A 289 36.04 -9.74 0.57
N GLY A 290 36.67 -9.48 1.71
CA GLY A 290 38.07 -9.07 1.80
C GLY A 290 38.31 -7.65 1.24
N ASP A 291 39.60 -7.29 1.09
CA ASP A 291 40.03 -5.92 0.82
C ASP A 291 39.72 -5.43 -0.62
N LYS A 292 39.45 -6.34 -1.56
CA LYS A 292 39.14 -5.99 -2.95
C LYS A 292 37.92 -5.07 -3.10
N TRP A 293 36.99 -5.12 -2.17
CA TRP A 293 35.75 -4.34 -2.13
C TRP A 293 35.82 -3.21 -1.10
N GLY A 294 37.06 -2.77 -0.80
CA GLY A 294 37.39 -1.83 0.25
C GLY A 294 36.75 -0.45 0.13
N TYR A 295 37.26 0.40 1.01
CA TYR A 295 36.70 1.74 1.25
C TYR A 295 36.95 2.75 0.11
N ASP A 296 37.78 2.43 -0.89
CA ASP A 296 38.20 3.29 -1.99
C ASP A 296 37.70 2.87 -3.37
N ASN A 297 36.83 1.87 -3.44
CA ASN A 297 36.27 1.40 -4.70
C ASN A 297 35.14 2.32 -5.21
N TRP A 298 35.41 3.03 -6.30
CA TRP A 298 34.47 3.91 -7.00
C TRP A 298 33.89 3.29 -8.27
N ALA A 299 34.19 2.05 -8.58
CA ALA A 299 33.51 1.27 -9.58
C ALA A 299 32.25 0.62 -9.00
N TRP A 300 31.35 0.19 -9.88
CA TRP A 300 30.23 -0.65 -9.54
C TRP A 300 29.18 -0.05 -8.58
N PRO A 301 28.29 0.86 -9.03
CA PRO A 301 27.36 1.61 -8.20
C PRO A 301 26.09 0.79 -7.83
N GLU A 302 26.25 -0.38 -7.23
CA GLU A 302 25.15 -1.28 -6.87
C GLU A 302 24.95 -1.47 -5.36
N PHE A 303 25.57 -0.60 -4.55
CA PHE A 303 25.51 -0.65 -3.09
C PHE A 303 24.48 0.34 -2.56
N TYR A 304 23.59 -0.13 -1.70
CA TYR A 304 22.76 0.75 -0.90
C TYR A 304 23.63 1.39 0.19
N ASN A 305 23.82 2.68 0.10
CA ASN A 305 24.57 3.46 1.07
C ASN A 305 23.63 4.28 1.94
N TYR A 306 23.75 4.10 3.22
CA TYR A 306 23.05 4.89 4.24
C TYR A 306 24.07 5.60 5.12
N ILE A 307 23.76 6.85 5.49
CA ILE A 307 24.55 7.62 6.45
C ILE A 307 23.71 8.02 7.64
N LEU A 308 24.34 8.04 8.80
CA LEU A 308 23.78 8.55 10.04
C LEU A 308 24.40 9.92 10.31
N LEU A 309 23.60 10.96 10.30
CA LEU A 309 24.07 12.31 10.64
C LEU A 309 24.25 12.48 12.16
N ALA A 310 25.21 13.31 12.55
CA ALA A 310 25.41 13.69 13.94
C ALA A 310 24.18 14.41 14.50
N PRO A 311 23.89 14.30 15.81
CA PRO A 311 22.77 15.00 16.42
C PRO A 311 22.82 16.51 16.21
N GLY A 312 21.71 17.10 15.77
CA GLY A 312 21.60 18.53 15.53
C GLY A 312 22.14 19.03 14.19
N THR A 313 22.62 18.13 13.32
CA THR A 313 23.08 18.50 11.96
C THR A 313 21.88 18.82 11.07
N ASP A 314 21.92 19.97 10.39
CA ASP A 314 20.97 20.28 9.31
C ASP A 314 21.37 19.49 8.05
N PRO A 315 20.49 18.61 7.53
CA PRO A 315 20.76 17.84 6.32
C PRO A 315 21.14 18.69 5.10
N LYS A 316 20.58 19.88 4.97
CA LYS A 316 20.85 20.80 3.86
C LYS A 316 22.32 21.26 3.81
N THR A 317 22.98 21.38 4.97
CA THR A 317 24.40 21.75 5.03
C THR A 317 25.29 20.63 4.50
N VAL A 318 24.93 19.37 4.74
CA VAL A 318 25.62 18.21 4.21
C VAL A 318 25.35 18.10 2.69
N GLU A 319 24.10 18.22 2.30
CA GLU A 319 23.69 18.13 0.90
C GLU A 319 24.38 19.17 0.02
N ALA A 320 24.57 20.38 0.51
CA ALA A 320 25.33 21.42 -0.20
C ALA A 320 26.81 21.07 -0.43
N LYS A 321 27.40 20.16 0.35
CA LYS A 321 28.78 19.69 0.21
C LYS A 321 28.93 18.53 -0.78
N LEU A 322 27.84 17.78 -1.06
CA LEU A 322 27.87 16.60 -1.90
C LEU A 322 28.42 16.85 -3.32
N PRO A 323 28.09 17.95 -4.03
CA PRO A 323 28.66 18.19 -5.35
C PRO A 323 30.19 18.32 -5.33
N GLY A 324 30.74 19.02 -4.34
CA GLY A 324 32.19 19.15 -4.15
C GLY A 324 32.86 17.82 -3.81
N PHE A 325 32.19 17.02 -2.96
CA PHE A 325 32.64 15.68 -2.61
C PHE A 325 32.67 14.77 -3.85
N MET A 326 31.59 14.71 -4.62
CA MET A 326 31.50 13.91 -5.85
C MET A 326 32.59 14.30 -6.85
N LYS A 327 32.80 15.60 -7.06
CA LYS A 327 33.85 16.11 -7.95
C LYS A 327 35.23 15.70 -7.49
N LYS A 328 35.51 15.72 -6.18
CA LYS A 328 36.82 15.32 -5.60
C LYS A 328 37.23 13.90 -6.03
N TYR A 329 36.28 12.96 -6.01
CA TYR A 329 36.54 11.54 -6.22
C TYR A 329 36.25 11.05 -7.64
N LEU A 330 35.33 11.66 -8.35
CA LEU A 330 34.83 11.16 -9.63
C LEU A 330 35.17 12.02 -10.83
N SER A 331 35.81 13.20 -10.65
CA SER A 331 36.09 14.11 -11.77
C SER A 331 36.86 13.45 -12.92
N LYS A 332 37.89 12.63 -12.63
CA LYS A 332 38.63 11.90 -13.65
C LYS A 332 37.77 10.92 -14.42
N ILE A 333 36.93 10.15 -13.74
CA ILE A 333 35.99 9.20 -14.35
C ILE A 333 34.95 9.95 -15.19
N TRP A 334 34.49 11.11 -14.71
CA TRP A 334 33.54 11.96 -15.42
C TRP A 334 34.14 12.54 -16.74
N GLU A 335 35.36 13.05 -16.67
CA GLU A 335 36.06 13.58 -17.84
C GLU A 335 36.34 12.49 -18.90
N GLU A 336 36.79 11.31 -18.44
CA GLU A 336 37.07 10.15 -19.28
C GLU A 336 35.81 9.62 -20.00
N HIS A 337 34.66 9.65 -19.35
CA HIS A 337 33.44 9.05 -19.88
C HIS A 337 32.36 10.06 -20.27
N LYS A 338 32.63 11.38 -20.21
CA LYS A 338 31.72 12.50 -20.54
C LYS A 338 30.33 12.36 -19.86
N PHE A 339 30.29 11.97 -18.64
CA PHE A 339 29.07 12.02 -17.81
C PHE A 339 29.38 12.73 -16.49
N GLU A 340 28.36 13.13 -15.82
CA GLU A 340 28.43 13.56 -14.42
C GLU A 340 27.42 12.75 -13.62
N SER A 341 27.74 12.49 -12.37
CA SER A 341 26.80 11.87 -11.43
C SER A 341 26.60 12.79 -10.24
N SER A 342 25.39 12.76 -9.73
CA SER A 342 24.97 13.53 -8.56
C SER A 342 24.27 12.62 -7.55
N THR A 343 24.34 13.01 -6.29
CA THR A 343 23.66 12.34 -5.19
C THR A 343 22.98 13.38 -4.30
N TYR A 344 22.00 12.95 -3.54
CA TYR A 344 21.28 13.79 -2.57
C TYR A 344 20.94 12.97 -1.32
N LEU A 345 20.50 13.64 -0.26
CA LEU A 345 20.11 13.00 0.98
C LEU A 345 18.62 12.62 0.93
N GLN A 346 18.32 11.34 0.83
CA GLN A 346 16.96 10.84 0.91
C GLN A 346 16.65 10.32 2.31
N PRO A 347 15.74 10.97 3.08
CA PRO A 347 15.34 10.46 4.38
C PRO A 347 14.79 9.03 4.27
N ILE A 348 15.14 8.13 5.19
CA ILE A 348 14.63 6.75 5.13
C ILE A 348 13.11 6.69 5.19
N THR A 349 12.47 7.62 5.91
CA THR A 349 11.01 7.71 6.03
C THR A 349 10.30 8.10 4.73
N ASP A 350 11.04 8.59 3.74
CA ASP A 350 10.51 9.01 2.44
C ASP A 350 10.69 7.93 1.36
N ILE A 351 11.51 6.91 1.62
CA ILE A 351 11.82 5.85 0.64
C ILE A 351 10.55 5.16 0.17
N HIS A 352 9.76 4.63 1.10
CA HIS A 352 8.60 3.81 0.77
C HIS A 352 7.55 4.51 -0.11
N LEU A 353 7.24 5.77 0.15
CA LEU A 353 6.14 6.47 -0.53
C LEU A 353 6.59 7.44 -1.64
N LYS A 354 7.80 7.99 -1.54
CA LYS A 354 8.26 9.06 -2.43
C LYS A 354 9.38 8.64 -3.37
N SER A 355 9.97 7.45 -3.17
CA SER A 355 11.02 6.96 -4.03
C SER A 355 10.45 6.26 -5.26
N ASP A 356 10.91 6.68 -6.43
CA ASP A 356 10.65 6.08 -7.73
C ASP A 356 11.99 5.91 -8.47
N LEU A 357 12.90 5.16 -7.85
CA LEU A 357 14.25 4.93 -8.34
C LEU A 357 14.39 3.52 -8.93
N GLY A 358 15.36 3.34 -9.80
CA GLY A 358 15.79 2.01 -10.23
C GLY A 358 16.47 1.24 -9.10
N LEU A 359 16.50 -0.08 -9.17
CA LEU A 359 17.17 -0.98 -8.21
C LEU A 359 16.71 -0.80 -6.76
N GLU A 360 15.45 -0.48 -6.54
CA GLU A 360 14.89 -0.50 -5.18
C GLU A 360 14.98 -1.90 -4.57
N GLN A 361 15.06 -1.97 -3.24
CA GLN A 361 15.20 -3.25 -2.53
C GLN A 361 13.93 -4.10 -2.60
N ASP A 362 12.78 -3.44 -2.46
CA ASP A 362 11.45 -4.04 -2.52
C ASP A 362 10.50 -3.11 -3.29
N ILE A 363 9.30 -3.58 -3.56
CA ILE A 363 8.28 -2.80 -4.24
C ILE A 363 7.81 -1.67 -3.31
N ASN A 364 8.06 -0.44 -3.73
CA ASN A 364 7.63 0.75 -3.01
C ASN A 364 6.11 0.98 -3.11
N GLY A 365 5.56 1.62 -2.09
CA GLY A 365 4.23 2.21 -2.11
C GLY A 365 4.18 3.45 -3.02
N SER A 366 3.06 4.14 -3.00
CA SER A 366 2.90 5.38 -3.75
C SER A 366 2.16 6.43 -2.92
N GLU A 367 2.76 7.58 -2.75
CA GLU A 367 2.13 8.73 -2.09
C GLU A 367 0.81 9.09 -2.78
N ARG A 368 0.75 9.00 -4.10
CA ARG A 368 -0.48 9.24 -4.88
C ARG A 368 -1.58 8.25 -4.51
N THR A 369 -1.24 6.97 -4.33
CA THR A 369 -2.21 5.94 -3.89
C THR A 369 -2.77 6.29 -2.52
N VAL A 370 -1.93 6.72 -1.58
CA VAL A 370 -2.37 7.16 -0.25
C VAL A 370 -3.30 8.37 -0.34
N TYR A 371 -3.01 9.35 -1.19
CA TYR A 371 -3.91 10.49 -1.43
C TYR A 371 -5.25 10.07 -2.04
N PHE A 372 -5.24 9.19 -3.04
CA PHE A 372 -6.48 8.70 -3.65
C PHE A 372 -7.34 7.91 -2.66
N LEU A 373 -6.74 7.07 -1.83
CA LEU A 373 -7.47 6.33 -0.80
C LEU A 373 -8.00 7.26 0.30
N THR A 374 -7.23 8.28 0.68
CA THR A 374 -7.70 9.33 1.62
C THR A 374 -8.93 10.05 1.07
N LEU A 375 -8.89 10.44 -0.19
CA LEU A 375 -10.00 11.10 -0.88
C LEU A 375 -11.22 10.17 -0.98
N LEU A 376 -11.00 8.90 -1.29
CA LEU A 376 -12.03 7.87 -1.34
C LEU A 376 -12.71 7.69 0.03
N SER A 377 -11.92 7.58 1.10
CA SER A 377 -12.42 7.52 2.47
C SER A 377 -13.30 8.72 2.82
N LEU A 378 -12.82 9.93 2.47
CA LEU A 378 -13.57 11.16 2.67
C LEU A 378 -14.89 11.15 1.89
N PHE A 379 -14.89 10.72 0.63
CA PHE A 379 -16.10 10.64 -0.19
C PHE A 379 -17.12 9.68 0.40
N VAL A 380 -16.71 8.50 0.85
CA VAL A 380 -17.60 7.53 1.47
C VAL A 380 -18.24 8.09 2.75
N LEU A 381 -17.45 8.75 3.60
CA LEU A 381 -17.94 9.41 4.82
C LEU A 381 -18.92 10.56 4.49
N VAL A 382 -18.60 11.38 3.52
CA VAL A 382 -19.45 12.49 3.07
C VAL A 382 -20.77 11.96 2.50
N ILE A 383 -20.74 10.90 1.68
CA ILE A 383 -21.95 10.23 1.17
C ILE A 383 -22.82 9.72 2.33
N ALA A 384 -22.21 9.10 3.34
CA ALA A 384 -22.94 8.62 4.53
C ALA A 384 -23.58 9.76 5.32
N TRP A 385 -22.86 10.87 5.53
CA TRP A 385 -23.39 12.06 6.20
C TRP A 385 -24.51 12.72 5.40
N ILE A 386 -24.31 12.92 4.09
CA ILE A 386 -25.34 13.47 3.18
C ILE A 386 -26.59 12.62 3.23
N ASN A 387 -26.44 11.31 3.18
CA ASN A 387 -27.56 10.39 3.26
C ASN A 387 -28.35 10.58 4.55
N TYR A 388 -27.66 10.63 5.71
CA TYR A 388 -28.32 10.90 6.96
C TYR A 388 -29.02 12.26 7.01
N VAL A 389 -28.38 13.33 6.54
CA VAL A 389 -28.94 14.68 6.48
C VAL A 389 -30.20 14.71 5.62
N ASN A 390 -30.18 14.05 4.46
CA ASN A 390 -31.32 13.95 3.55
C ASN A 390 -32.51 13.26 4.22
N LEU A 391 -32.28 12.13 4.87
CA LEU A 391 -33.30 11.36 5.56
C LEU A 391 -33.83 12.07 6.81
N SER A 392 -32.94 12.68 7.61
CA SER A 392 -33.31 13.43 8.80
C SER A 392 -34.14 14.67 8.46
N THR A 393 -33.76 15.36 7.37
CA THR A 393 -34.53 16.51 6.86
C THR A 393 -35.90 16.11 6.36
N ALA A 394 -36.01 15.00 5.64
CA ALA A 394 -37.26 14.48 5.18
C ALA A 394 -38.21 14.19 6.35
N LYS A 395 -37.71 13.52 7.39
CA LYS A 395 -38.47 13.17 8.59
C LYS A 395 -38.79 14.36 9.47
N SER A 396 -37.98 15.41 9.45
CA SER A 396 -38.21 16.62 10.21
C SER A 396 -39.51 17.35 9.82
N LEU A 397 -39.94 17.19 8.56
CA LEU A 397 -41.22 17.72 8.08
C LEU A 397 -42.43 17.02 8.72
N GLU A 398 -42.35 15.73 9.00
CA GLU A 398 -43.42 14.99 9.74
C GLU A 398 -43.49 15.47 11.19
N ARG A 399 -42.37 15.79 11.81
CA ARG A 399 -42.26 16.29 13.18
C ARG A 399 -42.59 17.76 13.34
N SER A 400 -42.79 18.48 12.25
CA SER A 400 -43.06 19.93 12.27
C SER A 400 -44.28 20.29 13.11
N LYS A 401 -45.35 19.48 13.08
CA LYS A 401 -46.54 19.64 13.93
C LYS A 401 -46.21 19.49 15.41
N GLU A 402 -45.42 18.48 15.79
CA GLU A 402 -44.98 18.25 17.17
C GLU A 402 -44.13 19.41 17.68
N VAL A 403 -43.14 19.88 16.86
CA VAL A 403 -42.29 21.01 17.18
C VAL A 403 -43.11 22.31 17.28
N GLY A 404 -44.10 22.50 16.40
CA GLY A 404 -45.03 23.63 16.44
C GLY A 404 -45.84 23.66 17.73
N LEU A 405 -46.42 22.52 18.15
CA LEU A 405 -47.13 22.36 19.43
C LEU A 405 -46.22 22.68 20.61
N ARG A 406 -45.01 22.16 20.65
CA ARG A 406 -44.03 22.41 21.73
C ARG A 406 -43.66 23.89 21.84
N LYS A 407 -43.47 24.56 20.69
CA LYS A 407 -43.21 26.03 20.67
C LYS A 407 -44.37 26.83 21.23
N VAL A 408 -45.61 26.46 20.89
CA VAL A 408 -46.82 27.09 21.45
C VAL A 408 -46.92 26.82 22.97
N SER A 409 -46.48 25.65 23.41
CA SER A 409 -46.37 25.30 24.84
C SER A 409 -45.12 25.89 25.54
N GLY A 410 -44.40 26.83 24.92
CA GLY A 410 -43.30 27.57 25.55
C GLY A 410 -41.88 26.97 25.40
N ALA A 411 -41.67 25.95 24.57
CA ALA A 411 -40.35 25.41 24.34
C ALA A 411 -39.43 26.39 23.63
N THR A 412 -38.24 26.65 24.19
CA THR A 412 -37.24 27.54 23.62
C THR A 412 -36.53 26.93 22.42
N LYS A 413 -35.98 27.74 21.53
CA LYS A 413 -35.15 27.32 20.37
C LYS A 413 -34.00 26.42 20.83
N ARG A 414 -33.31 26.77 21.92
CA ARG A 414 -32.18 25.99 22.48
C ARG A 414 -32.58 24.58 22.91
N GLN A 415 -33.73 24.43 23.56
CA GLN A 415 -34.25 23.13 24.00
C GLN A 415 -34.54 22.19 22.82
N LEU A 416 -35.09 22.74 21.72
CA LEU A 416 -35.33 21.96 20.50
C LEU A 416 -34.04 21.54 19.83
N ILE A 417 -33.05 22.45 19.70
CA ILE A 417 -31.73 22.12 19.15
C ILE A 417 -31.06 21.03 19.98
N THR A 418 -31.08 21.13 21.32
CA THR A 418 -30.50 20.12 22.21
C THR A 418 -31.19 18.77 22.05
N GLN A 419 -32.50 18.71 21.88
CA GLN A 419 -33.20 17.46 21.63
C GLN A 419 -32.74 16.79 20.34
N PHE A 420 -32.63 17.54 19.21
CA PHE A 420 -32.17 16.96 17.95
C PHE A 420 -30.71 16.53 18.01
N PHE A 421 -29.90 17.25 18.80
CA PHE A 421 -28.51 16.83 19.07
C PHE A 421 -28.43 15.47 19.77
N PHE A 422 -29.32 15.23 20.77
CA PHE A 422 -29.39 13.91 21.44
C PHE A 422 -29.91 12.80 20.51
N ASP A 423 -30.86 13.10 19.62
CA ASP A 423 -31.31 12.16 18.60
C ASP A 423 -30.13 11.77 17.68
N ALA A 424 -29.33 12.76 17.22
CA ALA A 424 -28.15 12.53 16.38
C ALA A 424 -27.03 11.77 17.13
N LEU A 425 -26.80 12.10 18.40
CA LEU A 425 -25.81 11.43 19.26
C LEU A 425 -26.14 9.93 19.39
N LEU A 426 -27.39 9.57 19.66
CA LEU A 426 -27.79 8.17 19.77
C LEU A 426 -27.55 7.40 18.47
N VAL A 427 -27.94 7.96 17.33
CA VAL A 427 -27.72 7.31 16.02
C VAL A 427 -26.22 7.09 15.78
N ASN A 428 -25.38 8.09 16.05
CA ASN A 428 -23.93 7.97 15.87
C ASN A 428 -23.29 6.95 16.83
N VAL A 429 -23.73 6.89 18.10
CA VAL A 429 -23.24 5.90 19.06
C VAL A 429 -23.56 4.47 18.57
N PHE A 430 -24.80 4.22 18.11
CA PHE A 430 -25.13 2.92 17.53
C PHE A 430 -24.37 2.65 16.24
N ALA A 431 -24.17 3.65 15.37
CA ALA A 431 -23.40 3.50 14.15
C ALA A 431 -21.94 3.08 14.47
N ILE A 432 -21.31 3.66 15.50
CA ILE A 432 -19.96 3.28 15.93
C ILE A 432 -19.92 1.84 16.48
N LEU A 433 -20.90 1.46 17.29
CA LEU A 433 -20.97 0.09 17.81
C LEU A 433 -21.11 -0.93 16.66
N PHE A 434 -21.98 -0.65 15.68
CA PHE A 434 -22.13 -1.51 14.52
C PHE A 434 -20.90 -1.45 13.60
N ALA A 435 -20.25 -0.29 13.44
CA ALA A 435 -18.97 -0.19 12.73
C ALA A 435 -17.89 -1.06 13.40
N GLY A 436 -17.80 -1.06 14.73
CA GLY A 436 -16.92 -1.96 15.47
C GLY A 436 -17.17 -3.44 15.15
N ILE A 437 -18.44 -3.86 15.11
CA ILE A 437 -18.80 -5.23 14.71
C ILE A 437 -18.39 -5.50 13.25
N LEU A 438 -18.63 -4.58 12.33
CA LEU A 438 -18.22 -4.75 10.93
C LEU A 438 -16.70 -4.86 10.79
N LEU A 439 -15.95 -4.13 11.60
CA LEU A 439 -14.48 -4.15 11.60
C LEU A 439 -13.91 -5.49 12.10
N THR A 440 -14.54 -6.17 13.07
CA THR A 440 -14.06 -7.49 13.53
C THR A 440 -14.03 -8.53 12.41
N PHE A 441 -14.93 -8.43 11.44
CA PHE A 441 -14.97 -9.31 10.26
C PHE A 441 -14.23 -8.69 9.06
N GLY A 442 -14.22 -7.36 8.96
CA GLY A 442 -13.66 -6.63 7.84
C GLY A 442 -12.13 -6.61 7.84
N ILE A 443 -11.49 -6.50 9.02
CA ILE A 443 -10.03 -6.38 9.12
C ILE A 443 -9.32 -7.62 8.56
N PRO A 444 -9.62 -8.88 8.99
CA PRO A 444 -8.92 -10.05 8.45
C PRO A 444 -9.10 -10.22 6.94
N TYR A 445 -10.29 -9.92 6.43
CA TYR A 445 -10.55 -9.96 4.99
C TYR A 445 -9.76 -8.88 4.23
N PHE A 446 -9.68 -7.67 4.80
CA PHE A 446 -8.93 -6.57 4.24
C PHE A 446 -7.42 -6.84 4.24
N GLU A 447 -6.87 -7.43 5.31
CA GLU A 447 -5.48 -7.88 5.39
C GLU A 447 -5.13 -8.91 4.32
N THR A 448 -6.04 -9.84 4.04
CA THR A 448 -5.87 -10.83 2.96
C THR A 448 -5.77 -10.14 1.58
N ILE A 449 -6.58 -9.10 1.32
CA ILE A 449 -6.56 -8.34 0.06
C ILE A 449 -5.28 -7.52 -0.06
N VAL A 450 -4.90 -6.83 1.02
CA VAL A 450 -3.71 -5.97 1.06
C VAL A 450 -2.42 -6.80 1.09
N GLY A 451 -2.47 -8.03 1.62
CA GLY A 451 -1.31 -8.89 1.80
C GLY A 451 -0.34 -8.39 2.88
N LYS A 452 -0.81 -7.56 3.80
CA LYS A 452 -0.02 -7.00 4.92
C LYS A 452 -0.78 -7.24 6.23
N ASP A 453 -0.07 -7.65 7.28
CA ASP A 453 -0.60 -7.76 8.63
C ASP A 453 -0.67 -6.36 9.28
N ILE A 454 -1.81 -5.70 9.04
CA ILE A 454 -2.10 -4.35 9.52
C ILE A 454 -2.24 -4.36 11.04
N SER A 455 -2.87 -5.40 11.59
CA SER A 455 -3.14 -5.54 13.03
C SER A 455 -1.86 -5.60 13.83
N SER A 456 -0.87 -6.36 13.38
CA SER A 456 0.45 -6.49 14.02
C SER A 456 1.19 -5.14 14.06
N VAL A 457 1.23 -4.41 12.94
CA VAL A 457 1.88 -3.10 12.86
C VAL A 457 1.23 -2.10 13.82
N LEU A 458 -0.09 -2.05 13.89
CA LEU A 458 -0.80 -1.12 14.76
C LEU A 458 -0.65 -1.47 16.24
N GLN A 459 -0.52 -2.75 16.60
CA GLN A 459 -0.21 -3.18 17.96
C GLN A 459 1.22 -2.79 18.34
N THR A 460 2.19 -3.10 17.50
CA THR A 460 3.61 -2.83 17.74
C THR A 460 3.90 -1.33 17.81
N SER A 461 3.27 -0.53 16.94
CA SER A 461 3.41 0.94 16.95
C SER A 461 2.66 1.63 18.10
N GLY A 462 1.86 0.91 18.88
CA GLY A 462 1.05 1.47 19.95
C GLY A 462 -0.04 2.43 19.47
N THR A 463 -0.40 2.40 18.19
CA THR A 463 -1.36 3.33 17.57
C THR A 463 -2.72 3.31 18.27
N TRP A 464 -3.17 2.13 18.72
CA TRP A 464 -4.43 1.96 19.47
C TRP A 464 -4.46 2.74 20.79
N TYR A 465 -3.31 3.00 21.40
CA TYR A 465 -3.17 3.73 22.66
C TYR A 465 -2.80 5.19 22.44
N SER A 466 -2.57 5.61 21.19
CA SER A 466 -2.14 6.98 20.91
C SER A 466 -3.29 7.99 21.08
N PHE A 467 -2.97 9.12 21.72
CA PHE A 467 -3.91 10.22 21.88
C PHE A 467 -4.38 10.79 20.53
N SER A 468 -3.52 10.78 19.51
CA SER A 468 -3.85 11.24 18.16
C SER A 468 -4.91 10.37 17.48
N PHE A 469 -4.84 9.05 17.65
CA PHE A 469 -5.85 8.11 17.12
C PHE A 469 -7.24 8.42 17.68
N TRP A 470 -7.35 8.46 19.01
CA TRP A 470 -8.63 8.76 19.66
C TRP A 470 -9.10 10.17 19.39
N GLY A 471 -8.16 11.13 19.20
CA GLY A 471 -8.47 12.50 18.77
C GLY A 471 -9.14 12.55 17.40
N ILE A 472 -8.65 11.77 16.42
CA ILE A 472 -9.23 11.68 15.07
C ILE A 472 -10.62 11.01 15.12
N VAL A 473 -10.76 9.91 15.87
CA VAL A 473 -12.06 9.25 16.06
C VAL A 473 -13.06 10.21 16.69
N LEU A 474 -12.67 10.93 17.72
CA LEU A 474 -13.51 11.91 18.38
C LEU A 474 -13.85 13.12 17.46
N ALA A 475 -12.91 13.56 16.68
CA ALA A 475 -13.12 14.65 15.70
C ALA A 475 -14.11 14.21 14.60
N ALA A 476 -13.94 13.02 14.03
CA ALA A 476 -14.88 12.46 13.04
C ALA A 476 -16.29 12.32 13.60
N LEU A 477 -16.41 11.80 14.83
CA LEU A 477 -17.65 11.67 15.55
C LEU A 477 -18.29 13.04 15.83
N SER A 478 -17.52 14.00 16.35
CA SER A 478 -18.01 15.34 16.64
C SER A 478 -18.47 16.05 15.38
N THR A 479 -17.69 15.97 14.30
CA THR A 479 -18.04 16.53 12.98
C THR A 479 -19.33 15.89 12.45
N GLY A 480 -19.46 14.55 12.52
CA GLY A 480 -20.67 13.85 12.13
C GLY A 480 -21.89 14.32 12.93
N ILE A 481 -21.79 14.41 14.25
CA ILE A 481 -22.89 14.89 15.13
C ILE A 481 -23.25 16.34 14.81
N LEU A 482 -22.27 17.19 14.56
CA LEU A 482 -22.49 18.60 14.24
C LEU A 482 -23.22 18.76 12.89
N ILE A 483 -22.71 18.12 11.83
CA ILE A 483 -23.33 18.18 10.51
C ILE A 483 -24.75 17.61 10.54
N VAL A 484 -24.91 16.47 11.17
CA VAL A 484 -26.14 15.71 11.25
C VAL A 484 -27.18 16.34 12.19
N GLY A 485 -26.73 16.92 13.31
CA GLY A 485 -27.61 17.48 14.34
C GLY A 485 -27.97 18.97 14.11
N ILE A 486 -27.01 19.79 13.67
CA ILE A 486 -27.23 21.24 13.57
C ILE A 486 -28.19 21.60 12.43
N TYR A 487 -28.03 20.99 11.26
CA TYR A 487 -28.79 21.41 10.09
C TYR A 487 -30.32 21.17 10.26
N PRO A 488 -30.82 19.96 10.61
CA PRO A 488 -32.23 19.76 10.90
C PRO A 488 -32.74 20.61 12.06
N ALA A 489 -31.89 20.79 13.09
CA ALA A 489 -32.23 21.60 14.24
C ALA A 489 -32.44 23.08 13.89
N LEU A 490 -31.56 23.66 13.07
CA LEU A 490 -31.67 25.03 12.60
C LEU A 490 -32.91 25.22 11.68
N LEU A 491 -33.13 24.26 10.81
CA LEU A 491 -34.26 24.29 9.88
C LEU A 491 -35.61 24.29 10.65
N LEU A 492 -35.76 23.37 11.62
CA LEU A 492 -36.99 23.24 12.42
C LEU A 492 -37.16 24.36 13.47
N SER A 493 -36.04 24.81 14.03
CA SER A 493 -36.07 25.85 15.07
C SER A 493 -36.46 27.23 14.52
N ASN A 494 -36.30 27.49 13.21
CA ASN A 494 -36.65 28.77 12.58
C ASN A 494 -38.12 28.81 12.05
N PHE A 495 -38.87 27.71 12.21
CA PHE A 495 -40.24 27.64 11.75
C PHE A 495 -41.22 28.53 12.53
N ASN A 496 -42.11 29.23 11.82
CA ASN A 496 -43.21 29.99 12.44
C ASN A 496 -44.36 29.03 12.79
N PRO A 497 -44.72 28.89 14.07
CA PRO A 497 -45.77 27.98 14.54
C PRO A 497 -47.12 28.19 13.86
N ALA A 498 -47.51 29.43 13.57
CA ALA A 498 -48.78 29.75 12.95
C ALA A 498 -48.94 29.21 11.51
N LEU A 499 -47.86 29.16 10.74
CA LEU A 499 -47.87 28.56 9.40
C LEU A 499 -47.88 27.05 9.42
N VAL A 500 -47.26 26.43 10.43
CA VAL A 500 -47.18 24.98 10.60
C VAL A 500 -48.58 24.42 10.97
N LEU A 501 -49.30 25.09 11.84
CA LEU A 501 -50.64 24.64 12.30
C LEU A 501 -51.71 24.81 11.22
N LYS A 502 -51.52 25.78 10.27
CA LYS A 502 -52.44 26.00 9.12
C LYS A 502 -52.18 25.07 7.91
N GLY A 503 -51.33 24.07 8.02
CA GLY A 503 -51.09 23.07 6.95
C GLY A 503 -50.42 23.58 5.68
N LYS A 504 -50.02 24.85 5.56
CA LYS A 504 -49.44 25.46 4.33
C LYS A 504 -47.94 25.22 4.17
N PHE A 505 -47.37 24.21 4.81
CA PHE A 505 -45.92 24.05 5.03
C PHE A 505 -45.16 23.32 3.92
N TYR A 506 -45.86 22.84 2.89
CA TYR A 506 -45.27 21.95 1.88
C TYR A 506 -44.34 22.61 0.84
N LYS A 507 -44.08 23.92 0.91
CA LYS A 507 -43.36 24.64 -0.17
C LYS A 507 -42.17 25.50 0.32
N SER A 508 -41.38 25.08 1.30
CA SER A 508 -40.11 25.75 1.52
C SER A 508 -39.15 25.46 0.37
N ARG A 509 -39.04 26.42 -0.56
CA ARG A 509 -38.24 26.32 -1.77
C ARG A 509 -36.76 26.06 -1.46
N SER A 510 -36.22 26.60 -0.37
CA SER A 510 -34.81 26.46 0.02
C SER A 510 -34.47 25.05 0.52
N GLY A 511 -35.36 24.40 1.29
CA GLY A 511 -35.12 23.01 1.77
C GLY A 511 -35.15 21.98 0.66
N ILE A 512 -36.00 22.20 -0.37
CA ILE A 512 -36.07 21.32 -1.56
C ILE A 512 -34.79 21.48 -2.39
N VAL A 513 -34.34 22.72 -2.64
CA VAL A 513 -33.15 23.01 -3.43
C VAL A 513 -31.89 22.42 -2.79
N LEU A 514 -31.70 22.60 -1.48
CA LEU A 514 -30.55 22.03 -0.79
C LEU A 514 -30.52 20.51 -0.86
N ARG A 515 -31.68 19.85 -0.60
CA ARG A 515 -31.75 18.37 -0.69
C ARG A 515 -31.44 17.88 -2.09
N LYS A 516 -31.98 18.52 -3.13
CA LYS A 516 -31.64 18.19 -4.53
C LYS A 516 -30.16 18.42 -4.81
N GLY A 517 -29.55 19.50 -4.30
CA GLY A 517 -28.13 19.77 -4.41
C GLY A 517 -27.25 18.72 -3.75
N LEU A 518 -27.61 18.28 -2.53
CA LEU A 518 -26.90 17.19 -1.84
C LEU A 518 -26.99 15.87 -2.59
N VAL A 519 -28.15 15.54 -3.19
CA VAL A 519 -28.30 14.33 -4.01
C VAL A 519 -27.48 14.44 -5.30
N VAL A 520 -27.48 15.60 -5.97
CA VAL A 520 -26.61 15.84 -7.13
C VAL A 520 -25.15 15.65 -6.79
N PHE A 521 -24.68 16.24 -5.68
CA PHE A 521 -23.31 16.08 -5.23
C PHE A 521 -22.96 14.62 -4.95
N GLN A 522 -23.84 13.89 -4.25
CA GLN A 522 -23.68 12.44 -4.01
C GLN A 522 -23.61 11.65 -5.33
N TYR A 523 -24.45 11.98 -6.32
CA TYR A 523 -24.44 11.32 -7.62
C TYR A 523 -23.18 11.63 -8.42
N VAL A 524 -22.67 12.87 -8.37
CA VAL A 524 -21.39 13.24 -8.97
C VAL A 524 -20.26 12.38 -8.43
N LEU A 525 -20.17 12.24 -7.11
CA LEU A 525 -19.17 11.39 -6.48
C LEU A 525 -19.33 9.92 -6.88
N SER A 526 -20.56 9.40 -6.88
CA SER A 526 -20.83 8.01 -7.28
C SER A 526 -20.46 7.74 -8.74
N ILE A 527 -20.81 8.64 -9.67
CA ILE A 527 -20.45 8.54 -11.08
C ILE A 527 -18.93 8.56 -11.26
N PHE A 528 -18.24 9.46 -10.55
CA PHE A 528 -16.78 9.55 -10.57
C PHE A 528 -16.12 8.26 -10.07
N LEU A 529 -16.59 7.70 -8.95
CA LEU A 529 -16.06 6.46 -8.39
C LEU A 529 -16.30 5.25 -9.31
N ILE A 530 -17.50 5.15 -9.91
CA ILE A 530 -17.79 4.08 -10.87
C ILE A 530 -16.89 4.20 -12.11
N ALA A 531 -16.71 5.42 -12.63
CA ALA A 531 -15.83 5.67 -13.77
C ALA A 531 -14.38 5.30 -13.45
N GLY A 532 -13.88 5.66 -12.26
CA GLY A 532 -12.55 5.27 -11.78
C GLY A 532 -12.40 3.75 -11.70
N THR A 533 -13.38 3.04 -11.12
CA THR A 533 -13.38 1.58 -11.04
C THR A 533 -13.32 0.93 -12.44
N ILE A 534 -14.13 1.42 -13.38
CA ILE A 534 -14.13 0.90 -14.76
C ILE A 534 -12.78 1.16 -15.43
N THR A 535 -12.20 2.36 -15.25
CA THR A 535 -10.90 2.72 -15.82
C THR A 535 -9.79 1.83 -15.29
N ILE A 536 -9.69 1.68 -13.95
CA ILE A 536 -8.69 0.84 -13.30
C ILE A 536 -8.82 -0.61 -13.77
N SER A 537 -10.03 -1.16 -13.75
CA SER A 537 -10.30 -2.54 -14.16
C SER A 537 -9.92 -2.78 -15.63
N ARG A 538 -10.22 -1.83 -16.52
CA ARG A 538 -9.86 -1.94 -17.95
C ARG A 538 -8.35 -1.82 -18.17
N GLN A 539 -7.66 -0.92 -17.48
CA GLN A 539 -6.21 -0.79 -17.58
C GLN A 539 -5.51 -2.05 -17.07
N LEU A 540 -5.93 -2.60 -15.94
CA LEU A 540 -5.39 -3.85 -15.41
C LEU A 540 -5.60 -5.02 -16.38
N ASN A 541 -6.81 -5.14 -16.93
CA ASN A 541 -7.12 -6.18 -17.91
C ASN A 541 -6.33 -6.00 -19.22
N PHE A 542 -6.08 -4.76 -19.64
CA PHE A 542 -5.20 -4.45 -20.77
C PHE A 542 -3.76 -4.93 -20.47
N MET A 543 -3.19 -4.57 -19.32
CA MET A 543 -1.82 -4.95 -18.97
C MET A 543 -1.63 -6.48 -18.84
N GLN A 544 -2.65 -7.19 -18.40
CA GLN A 544 -2.60 -8.66 -18.28
C GLN A 544 -2.71 -9.38 -19.63
N LYS A 545 -3.45 -8.79 -20.60
CA LYS A 545 -3.77 -9.41 -21.90
C LYS A 545 -3.00 -8.80 -23.06
N ALA A 546 -2.19 -7.77 -22.82
CA ALA A 546 -1.38 -7.18 -23.87
C ALA A 546 -0.42 -8.21 -24.45
N ASP A 547 -0.18 -8.08 -25.75
CA ASP A 547 0.91 -8.81 -26.41
C ASP A 547 2.24 -8.29 -25.86
N LEU A 548 2.96 -9.15 -25.18
CA LEU A 548 4.23 -8.83 -24.55
C LEU A 548 5.42 -8.93 -25.52
N GLY A 549 5.21 -9.48 -26.71
CA GLY A 549 6.28 -9.84 -27.64
C GLY A 549 6.98 -11.15 -27.28
N TYR A 550 6.44 -11.89 -26.29
CA TYR A 550 6.88 -13.23 -25.91
C TYR A 550 5.72 -14.03 -25.26
N ASP A 551 5.85 -15.35 -25.28
CA ASP A 551 4.90 -16.28 -24.67
C ASP A 551 5.31 -16.59 -23.24
N LYS A 552 4.50 -16.16 -22.29
CA LYS A 552 4.71 -16.42 -20.86
C LYS A 552 4.04 -17.71 -20.38
N GLU A 553 3.07 -18.22 -21.13
CA GLU A 553 2.27 -19.36 -20.72
C GLU A 553 3.06 -20.66 -20.80
N GLN A 554 2.89 -21.54 -19.81
CA GLN A 554 3.50 -22.87 -19.76
C GLN A 554 5.05 -22.88 -19.78
N VAL A 555 5.68 -21.78 -19.37
CA VAL A 555 7.14 -21.72 -19.20
C VAL A 555 7.47 -21.88 -17.72
N LEU A 556 8.07 -23.03 -17.40
CA LEU A 556 8.64 -23.32 -16.07
C LEU A 556 10.06 -22.76 -16.03
N VAL A 557 10.33 -21.88 -15.08
CA VAL A 557 11.67 -21.30 -14.89
C VAL A 557 12.30 -21.91 -13.65
N LEU A 558 13.50 -22.46 -13.82
CA LEU A 558 14.32 -23.02 -12.76
C LEU A 558 15.51 -22.09 -12.52
N ARG A 559 15.94 -21.96 -11.26
CA ARG A 559 17.21 -21.30 -10.97
C ARG A 559 18.37 -22.21 -11.38
N SER A 560 19.44 -21.61 -11.90
CA SER A 560 20.67 -22.34 -12.19
C SER A 560 21.33 -22.83 -10.89
N ALA A 561 22.26 -23.78 -11.03
CA ALA A 561 23.03 -24.31 -9.92
C ALA A 561 23.95 -23.24 -9.33
N ALA A 562 23.83 -22.98 -8.03
CA ALA A 562 24.70 -22.07 -7.30
C ALA A 562 26.05 -22.72 -6.93
N ILE A 563 26.00 -24.02 -6.68
CA ILE A 563 27.15 -24.88 -6.38
C ILE A 563 27.53 -25.56 -7.67
N ASN A 564 28.59 -25.10 -8.31
CA ASN A 564 29.10 -25.66 -9.55
C ASN A 564 30.64 -25.69 -9.56
N ASP A 565 31.21 -26.47 -10.47
CA ASP A 565 32.63 -26.45 -10.81
C ASP A 565 32.74 -25.84 -12.21
N ASP A 566 33.41 -24.70 -12.35
CA ASP A 566 33.55 -23.97 -13.60
C ASP A 566 34.05 -24.86 -14.76
N SER A 567 34.90 -25.86 -14.43
CA SER A 567 35.45 -26.77 -15.45
C SER A 567 34.43 -27.74 -16.04
N THR A 568 33.39 -28.14 -15.28
CA THR A 568 32.40 -29.15 -15.66
C THR A 568 31.03 -28.55 -15.92
N TYR A 569 30.80 -27.32 -15.50
CA TYR A 569 29.47 -26.69 -15.51
C TYR A 569 28.80 -26.64 -16.89
N SER A 570 29.54 -26.26 -17.92
CA SER A 570 29.03 -26.27 -19.30
C SER A 570 28.55 -27.65 -19.75
N SER A 571 29.29 -28.71 -19.38
CA SER A 571 28.90 -30.09 -19.69
C SER A 571 27.70 -30.57 -18.87
N GLN A 572 27.57 -30.11 -17.63
CA GLN A 572 26.40 -30.37 -16.77
C GLN A 572 25.13 -29.70 -17.32
N ILE A 573 25.23 -28.44 -17.81
CA ILE A 573 24.14 -27.73 -18.49
C ILE A 573 23.69 -28.54 -19.73
N ALA A 574 24.66 -28.94 -20.59
CA ALA A 574 24.35 -29.72 -21.77
C ALA A 574 23.70 -31.08 -21.43
N TYR A 575 24.21 -31.78 -20.41
CA TYR A 575 23.61 -33.01 -19.89
C TYR A 575 22.18 -32.79 -19.44
N PHE A 576 21.94 -31.77 -18.60
CA PHE A 576 20.62 -31.46 -18.08
C PHE A 576 19.63 -31.13 -19.21
N LYS A 577 19.99 -30.20 -20.12
CA LYS A 577 19.16 -29.88 -21.29
C LYS A 577 18.79 -31.12 -22.11
N ASN A 578 19.77 -31.92 -22.43
CA ASN A 578 19.56 -33.15 -23.25
C ASN A 578 18.67 -34.14 -22.56
N LYS A 579 18.79 -34.31 -21.25
CA LYS A 579 17.99 -35.26 -20.46
C LYS A 579 16.53 -34.81 -20.34
N ILE A 580 16.27 -33.53 -20.05
CA ILE A 580 14.90 -33.05 -19.93
C ILE A 580 14.17 -33.02 -21.29
N LEU A 581 14.86 -32.80 -22.39
CA LEU A 581 14.29 -32.89 -23.75
C LEU A 581 13.82 -34.29 -24.12
N GLN A 582 14.29 -35.33 -23.42
CA GLN A 582 13.79 -36.72 -23.60
C GLN A 582 12.42 -36.92 -22.95
N LEU A 583 11.98 -36.03 -22.07
CA LEU A 583 10.65 -36.09 -21.47
C LEU A 583 9.60 -35.63 -22.50
N GLN A 584 8.59 -36.47 -22.75
CA GLN A 584 7.51 -36.15 -23.72
C GLN A 584 6.72 -34.89 -23.41
N ALA A 585 6.77 -34.46 -22.17
CA ALA A 585 6.11 -33.25 -21.68
C ALA A 585 6.89 -31.96 -21.96
N VAL A 586 8.18 -32.06 -22.26
CA VAL A 586 9.06 -30.92 -22.52
C VAL A 586 9.10 -30.64 -24.02
N GLU A 587 8.79 -29.46 -24.43
CA GLU A 587 8.82 -29.01 -25.82
C GLU A 587 10.17 -28.36 -26.17
N GLN A 588 10.62 -27.44 -25.30
CA GLN A 588 11.84 -26.70 -25.50
C GLN A 588 12.49 -26.37 -24.14
N VAL A 589 13.80 -26.13 -24.14
CA VAL A 589 14.56 -25.70 -22.99
C VAL A 589 15.68 -24.76 -23.42
N THR A 590 15.84 -23.68 -22.65
CA THR A 590 16.93 -22.73 -22.82
C THR A 590 17.65 -22.48 -21.50
N ALA A 591 18.93 -22.14 -21.59
CA ALA A 591 19.76 -21.64 -20.51
C ALA A 591 20.09 -20.18 -20.77
N SER A 592 19.65 -19.26 -19.92
CA SER A 592 19.81 -17.83 -20.12
C SER A 592 20.29 -17.11 -18.86
N GLY A 593 20.97 -16.00 -19.03
CA GLY A 593 21.37 -15.14 -17.92
C GLY A 593 20.20 -14.39 -17.31
N GLU A 594 19.23 -14.05 -18.13
CA GLU A 594 18.03 -13.30 -17.75
C GLU A 594 16.78 -13.97 -18.29
N ILE A 595 15.63 -13.52 -17.84
CA ILE A 595 14.32 -13.95 -18.32
C ILE A 595 13.44 -12.74 -18.65
N PRO A 596 12.52 -12.86 -19.61
CA PRO A 596 11.50 -11.81 -19.82
C PRO A 596 10.67 -11.58 -18.55
N GLY A 597 10.26 -10.34 -18.32
CA GLY A 597 9.49 -9.99 -17.12
C GLY A 597 10.36 -9.69 -15.88
N ARG A 598 11.68 -9.67 -16.00
CA ARG A 598 12.62 -9.32 -14.92
C ARG A 598 13.56 -8.20 -15.38
N ALA A 599 13.78 -7.21 -14.50
CA ALA A 599 14.75 -6.14 -14.78
C ALA A 599 16.15 -6.73 -14.96
N ILE A 600 16.84 -6.33 -16.01
CA ILE A 600 18.21 -6.73 -16.34
C ILE A 600 19.17 -5.86 -15.53
N ALA A 601 20.05 -6.47 -14.77
CA ALA A 601 21.10 -5.75 -14.01
C ALA A 601 22.32 -5.43 -14.88
N GLY A 602 22.73 -6.36 -15.76
CA GLY A 602 23.92 -6.20 -16.61
C GLY A 602 23.76 -5.07 -17.62
N ARG A 603 24.74 -4.16 -17.67
CA ARG A 603 24.73 -3.01 -18.58
C ARG A 603 26.03 -2.92 -19.35
N ASN A 604 25.92 -2.55 -20.60
CA ASN A 604 27.06 -2.32 -21.53
C ASN A 604 26.86 -1.00 -22.24
N THR A 605 27.90 -0.54 -22.90
CA THR A 605 27.80 0.59 -23.81
C THR A 605 28.02 0.10 -25.25
N ILE A 606 27.12 0.47 -26.16
CA ILE A 606 27.19 0.10 -27.58
C ILE A 606 27.18 1.36 -28.43
N ARG A 607 27.99 1.37 -29.47
CA ARG A 607 28.06 2.41 -30.51
C ARG A 607 28.28 1.82 -31.88
N LYS A 608 28.00 2.57 -32.96
CA LYS A 608 28.47 2.19 -34.28
C LYS A 608 29.99 2.24 -34.31
N ALA A 609 30.62 1.38 -35.12
CA ALA A 609 32.07 1.31 -35.21
C ALA A 609 32.70 2.64 -35.66
N ALA A 610 31.97 3.42 -36.49
CA ALA A 610 32.41 4.72 -37.01
C ALA A 610 32.17 5.90 -36.07
N ASP A 611 31.36 5.73 -34.98
CA ASP A 611 31.03 6.81 -34.08
C ASP A 611 32.16 7.08 -33.09
N ASP A 612 32.22 8.30 -32.57
CA ASP A 612 33.14 8.67 -31.50
C ASP A 612 32.98 7.70 -30.32
N PRO A 613 34.08 7.20 -29.71
CA PRO A 613 34.08 6.33 -28.55
C PRO A 613 33.21 6.82 -27.38
N GLN A 614 32.96 8.11 -27.32
CA GLN A 614 32.22 8.78 -26.28
C GLN A 614 30.69 8.87 -26.53
N ASN A 615 30.23 8.50 -27.72
CA ASN A 615 28.81 8.54 -28.12
C ASN A 615 28.10 7.19 -27.93
N GLY A 616 28.62 6.34 -27.06
CA GLY A 616 28.02 5.03 -26.80
C GLY A 616 26.69 5.14 -26.06
N LEU A 617 25.72 4.32 -26.49
CA LEU A 617 24.44 4.15 -25.85
C LEU A 617 24.56 3.06 -24.78
N ILE A 618 23.97 3.32 -23.60
CA ILE A 618 23.86 2.28 -22.56
C ILE A 618 22.79 1.29 -22.97
N THR A 619 23.14 0.02 -22.92
CA THR A 619 22.27 -1.09 -23.27
C THR A 619 22.25 -2.13 -22.18
N TYR A 620 21.15 -2.87 -22.12
CA TYR A 620 21.01 -4.00 -21.21
C TYR A 620 21.55 -5.27 -21.84
N HIS A 621 22.23 -6.06 -21.02
CA HIS A 621 22.90 -7.28 -21.44
C HIS A 621 22.04 -8.51 -21.16
N PHE A 622 21.60 -9.19 -22.21
CA PHE A 622 20.82 -10.42 -22.10
C PHE A 622 21.65 -11.60 -22.63
N SER A 623 22.12 -12.48 -21.74
CA SER A 623 22.81 -13.72 -22.12
C SER A 623 21.81 -14.76 -22.58
N VAL A 624 21.99 -15.29 -23.78
CA VAL A 624 21.08 -16.24 -24.44
C VAL A 624 21.84 -17.45 -24.97
N ASP A 625 21.13 -18.57 -25.15
CA ASP A 625 21.58 -19.69 -25.98
C ASP A 625 20.78 -19.74 -27.30
N ASP A 626 21.05 -20.75 -28.12
CA ASP A 626 20.43 -20.96 -29.44
C ASP A 626 18.93 -21.34 -29.38
N GLN A 627 18.37 -21.57 -28.19
CA GLN A 627 16.98 -21.93 -27.99
C GLN A 627 16.17 -20.82 -27.29
N THR A 628 16.81 -19.72 -26.90
CA THR A 628 16.16 -18.69 -26.06
C THR A 628 15.00 -18.03 -26.78
N ILE A 629 15.23 -17.57 -28.03
CA ILE A 629 14.22 -16.87 -28.83
C ILE A 629 13.01 -17.79 -29.08
N SER A 630 13.24 -19.05 -29.41
CA SER A 630 12.19 -20.03 -29.68
C SER A 630 11.44 -20.44 -28.41
N THR A 631 12.16 -20.67 -27.29
CA THR A 631 11.55 -21.09 -26.02
C THR A 631 10.60 -20.01 -25.48
N PHE A 632 10.95 -18.73 -25.59
CA PHE A 632 10.06 -17.65 -25.21
C PHE A 632 9.08 -17.22 -26.32
N GLY A 633 9.10 -17.86 -27.51
CA GLY A 633 8.22 -17.48 -28.62
C GLY A 633 8.45 -16.06 -29.13
N MET A 634 9.65 -15.52 -28.95
CA MET A 634 10.04 -14.21 -29.48
C MET A 634 10.16 -14.25 -31.00
N SER A 635 9.96 -13.13 -31.65
CA SER A 635 10.03 -13.00 -33.12
C SER A 635 11.24 -12.22 -33.56
N MET A 636 11.91 -12.65 -34.62
CA MET A 636 12.92 -11.87 -35.31
C MET A 636 12.28 -10.80 -36.20
N ALA A 637 12.81 -9.58 -36.14
CA ALA A 637 12.44 -8.50 -37.08
C ALA A 637 13.31 -8.53 -38.36
N ALA A 638 14.58 -8.93 -38.23
CA ALA A 638 15.50 -9.08 -39.33
C ALA A 638 16.66 -10.00 -38.98
N GLY A 639 17.35 -10.57 -39.96
CA GLY A 639 18.51 -11.41 -39.76
C GLY A 639 18.19 -12.80 -39.22
N ARG A 640 19.10 -13.34 -38.41
CA ARG A 640 19.02 -14.70 -37.85
C ARG A 640 19.30 -14.72 -36.34
N ASP A 641 18.93 -15.80 -35.71
CA ASP A 641 19.24 -16.11 -34.30
C ASP A 641 20.73 -16.44 -34.10
N LEU A 642 21.23 -16.35 -32.88
CA LEU A 642 22.55 -16.79 -32.48
C LEU A 642 22.62 -18.30 -32.41
N GLY A 643 23.70 -18.86 -32.93
CA GLY A 643 23.99 -20.29 -32.86
C GLY A 643 25.26 -20.57 -32.05
N GLU A 644 25.56 -21.87 -31.82
CA GLU A 644 26.74 -22.29 -31.06
C GLU A 644 28.05 -21.71 -31.53
N ASN A 645 28.17 -21.43 -32.85
CA ASN A 645 29.35 -20.84 -33.46
C ASN A 645 29.49 -19.32 -33.26
N ASP A 646 28.48 -18.70 -32.64
CA ASP A 646 28.46 -17.25 -32.41
C ASP A 646 28.76 -16.89 -30.93
N LYS A 647 29.39 -17.84 -30.20
CA LYS A 647 29.75 -17.62 -28.79
C LYS A 647 30.65 -16.40 -28.64
N PHE A 648 30.25 -15.52 -27.74
CA PHE A 648 30.94 -14.27 -27.46
C PHE A 648 32.31 -14.53 -26.82
N ILE A 649 33.35 -13.99 -27.41
CA ILE A 649 34.72 -14.15 -26.96
C ILE A 649 35.11 -12.92 -26.14
N SER A 650 35.23 -13.07 -24.82
CA SER A 650 35.92 -12.13 -23.96
C SER A 650 37.38 -12.55 -23.82
N TYR A 651 38.28 -11.62 -23.98
CA TYR A 651 39.71 -11.92 -23.98
C TYR A 651 40.30 -11.87 -22.58
N SER A 652 41.20 -12.81 -22.26
CA SER A 652 42.01 -12.76 -21.05
C SER A 652 42.95 -11.53 -21.07
N GLU A 653 43.43 -11.10 -19.89
CA GLU A 653 44.35 -9.95 -19.78
C GLU A 653 45.58 -10.06 -20.66
N ASN A 654 46.05 -11.29 -20.92
CA ASN A 654 47.23 -11.59 -21.72
C ASN A 654 47.01 -11.49 -23.25
N GLU A 655 45.78 -11.43 -23.73
CA GLU A 655 45.37 -11.40 -25.14
C GLU A 655 44.86 -10.01 -25.56
N ARG A 656 44.94 -9.01 -24.68
CA ARG A 656 44.40 -7.68 -24.90
C ARG A 656 45.51 -6.73 -25.39
N GLU A 657 45.29 -6.07 -26.51
CA GLU A 657 46.07 -4.92 -26.92
C GLU A 657 45.43 -3.63 -26.40
N LEU A 658 46.26 -2.77 -25.79
CA LEU A 658 45.79 -1.46 -25.31
C LEU A 658 45.78 -0.48 -26.48
N THR A 659 44.63 0.12 -26.80
CA THR A 659 44.54 1.18 -27.81
C THR A 659 45.11 2.49 -27.27
N ALA A 660 45.40 3.43 -28.19
CA ALA A 660 45.84 4.79 -27.84
C ALA A 660 44.84 5.53 -26.93
N ASP A 661 43.57 5.16 -26.97
CA ASP A 661 42.48 5.71 -26.13
C ASP A 661 42.32 5.00 -24.79
N GLY A 662 43.24 4.06 -24.45
CA GLY A 662 43.24 3.38 -23.13
C GLY A 662 42.29 2.19 -23.01
N TYR A 663 41.74 1.67 -24.11
CA TYR A 663 40.88 0.49 -24.12
C TYR A 663 41.63 -0.76 -24.57
N TYR A 664 41.30 -1.88 -23.97
CA TYR A 664 41.76 -3.18 -24.40
C TYR A 664 40.94 -3.66 -25.62
N VAL A 665 41.59 -4.00 -26.71
CA VAL A 665 40.97 -4.55 -27.93
C VAL A 665 41.45 -5.97 -28.15
N GLY A 666 40.56 -6.86 -28.48
CA GLY A 666 40.97 -8.23 -28.85
C GLY A 666 40.68 -8.59 -30.31
N GLY A 667 41.35 -9.65 -30.81
CA GLY A 667 41.49 -10.01 -32.20
C GLY A 667 40.34 -10.79 -32.90
N GLY A 668 39.12 -10.83 -32.38
CA GLY A 668 37.98 -11.55 -33.00
C GLY A 668 36.75 -10.64 -33.16
N GLN A 669 35.95 -10.90 -34.20
CA GLN A 669 34.68 -10.23 -34.43
C GLN A 669 33.58 -11.06 -33.75
N ASN A 670 33.04 -10.53 -32.63
CA ASN A 670 31.90 -11.13 -31.96
C ASN A 670 30.61 -10.97 -32.79
N LYS A 671 29.64 -11.80 -32.53
CA LYS A 671 28.29 -11.70 -33.11
C LYS A 671 27.27 -11.51 -32.04
N ILE A 672 26.33 -10.58 -32.26
CA ILE A 672 25.28 -10.29 -31.34
C ILE A 672 23.94 -10.09 -32.05
N MET A 673 22.86 -10.19 -31.31
CA MET A 673 21.58 -9.64 -31.73
C MET A 673 21.24 -8.40 -30.87
N ILE A 674 20.41 -7.53 -31.42
CA ILE A 674 19.87 -6.35 -30.73
C ILE A 674 18.34 -6.33 -30.87
N ASN A 675 17.62 -5.59 -30.03
CA ASN A 675 16.20 -5.39 -30.27
C ASN A 675 15.96 -4.19 -31.22
N GLU A 676 14.75 -4.08 -31.77
CA GLU A 676 14.37 -2.99 -32.67
C GLU A 676 14.57 -1.61 -32.02
N TYR A 677 14.27 -1.51 -30.72
CA TYR A 677 14.42 -0.25 -29.99
C TYR A 677 15.87 0.23 -29.96
N LEU A 678 16.83 -0.67 -29.70
CA LEU A 678 18.25 -0.33 -29.75
C LEU A 678 18.69 -0.01 -31.18
N ALA A 679 18.20 -0.75 -32.19
CA ALA A 679 18.52 -0.46 -33.60
C ALA A 679 18.11 0.97 -33.99
N PHE A 680 16.92 1.41 -33.62
CA PHE A 680 16.46 2.77 -33.86
C PHE A 680 17.24 3.82 -33.06
N GLN A 681 17.60 3.53 -31.81
CA GLN A 681 18.45 4.44 -31.02
C GLN A 681 19.86 4.62 -31.62
N LEU A 682 20.40 3.56 -32.21
CA LEU A 682 21.65 3.62 -32.94
C LEU A 682 21.52 4.38 -34.30
N GLY A 683 20.31 4.83 -34.68
CA GLY A 683 20.04 5.61 -35.86
C GLY A 683 19.89 4.78 -37.13
N PHE A 684 19.58 3.50 -37.03
CA PHE A 684 19.14 2.69 -38.19
C PHE A 684 17.68 2.99 -38.49
N GLN A 685 17.33 3.10 -39.79
CA GLN A 685 15.95 3.44 -40.19
C GLN A 685 15.04 2.23 -40.18
N THR A 686 15.57 1.06 -40.49
CA THR A 686 14.86 -0.21 -40.47
C THR A 686 15.68 -1.27 -39.71
N PRO A 687 15.06 -2.31 -39.17
CA PRO A 687 15.79 -3.44 -38.59
C PRO A 687 16.75 -4.11 -39.54
N GLN A 688 16.43 -4.16 -40.85
CA GLN A 688 17.26 -4.73 -41.88
C GLN A 688 18.58 -3.96 -42.07
N ASP A 689 18.57 -2.64 -41.89
CA ASP A 689 19.74 -1.81 -42.03
C ASP A 689 20.80 -2.07 -40.94
N ALA A 690 20.39 -2.61 -39.83
CA ALA A 690 21.26 -2.94 -38.71
C ALA A 690 21.99 -4.29 -38.92
N VAL A 691 21.41 -5.22 -39.67
CA VAL A 691 21.99 -6.55 -39.89
C VAL A 691 23.26 -6.44 -40.76
N GLY A 692 24.35 -7.09 -40.34
CA GLY A 692 25.66 -7.04 -40.95
C GLY A 692 26.47 -5.80 -40.60
N GLN A 693 25.93 -4.89 -39.78
CA GLN A 693 26.67 -3.68 -39.38
C GLN A 693 27.62 -3.98 -38.21
N ASN A 694 28.79 -3.31 -38.31
CA ASN A 694 29.79 -3.38 -37.26
C ASN A 694 29.52 -2.35 -36.18
N ILE A 695 29.50 -2.83 -34.95
CA ILE A 695 29.35 -2.04 -33.73
C ILE A 695 30.51 -2.32 -32.79
N LYS A 696 30.65 -1.48 -31.79
CA LYS A 696 31.60 -1.68 -30.69
C LYS A 696 30.85 -1.76 -29.37
N ILE A 697 31.21 -2.76 -28.57
CA ILE A 697 30.64 -3.05 -27.28
C ILE A 697 31.68 -2.81 -26.23
N ARG A 698 31.36 -2.00 -25.25
CA ARG A 698 32.20 -1.76 -24.09
C ARG A 698 31.73 -2.57 -22.89
N LEU A 699 32.58 -3.46 -22.43
CA LEU A 699 32.40 -4.31 -21.26
C LEU A 699 33.52 -4.01 -20.25
N GLY A 700 33.21 -3.34 -19.17
CA GLY A 700 34.22 -2.88 -18.21
C GLY A 700 35.25 -1.96 -18.89
N GLN A 701 36.53 -2.34 -18.83
CA GLN A 701 37.62 -1.61 -19.51
C GLN A 701 37.92 -2.12 -20.92
N GLY A 702 37.18 -3.11 -21.43
CA GLY A 702 37.40 -3.67 -22.76
C GLY A 702 36.38 -3.16 -23.78
N GLU A 703 36.88 -2.85 -25.01
CA GLU A 703 36.03 -2.57 -26.17
C GLU A 703 36.14 -3.70 -27.17
N TYR A 704 35.03 -4.30 -27.56
CA TYR A 704 34.95 -5.49 -28.38
C TYR A 704 34.21 -5.17 -29.68
N PRO A 705 34.83 -5.45 -30.86
CA PRO A 705 34.12 -5.35 -32.12
C PRO A 705 33.07 -6.47 -32.21
N ALA A 706 31.90 -6.13 -32.73
CA ALA A 706 30.82 -7.09 -32.93
C ALA A 706 30.03 -6.76 -34.20
N GLU A 707 29.52 -7.80 -34.85
CA GLU A 707 28.61 -7.74 -35.97
C GLU A 707 27.17 -8.01 -35.46
N VAL A 708 26.22 -7.20 -35.87
CA VAL A 708 24.80 -7.44 -35.62
C VAL A 708 24.31 -8.50 -36.60
N VAL A 709 24.04 -9.71 -36.14
CA VAL A 709 23.56 -10.83 -36.99
C VAL A 709 22.04 -10.92 -37.07
N GLY A 710 21.36 -10.30 -36.11
CA GLY A 710 19.91 -10.33 -36.06
C GLY A 710 19.31 -9.20 -35.21
N VAL A 711 18.08 -8.86 -35.55
CA VAL A 711 17.27 -7.91 -34.77
C VAL A 711 16.02 -8.58 -34.28
N VAL A 712 15.85 -8.62 -32.99
CA VAL A 712 14.67 -9.18 -32.29
C VAL A 712 13.58 -8.11 -32.23
N LYS A 713 12.31 -8.47 -32.45
CA LYS A 713 11.21 -7.53 -32.25
C LYS A 713 11.17 -7.04 -30.80
N ASN A 714 10.67 -5.84 -30.62
CA ASN A 714 10.52 -5.30 -29.26
C ASN A 714 9.61 -6.20 -28.43
N HIS A 715 10.03 -6.46 -27.20
CA HIS A 715 9.26 -7.13 -26.19
C HIS A 715 9.31 -6.37 -24.87
N HIS A 716 8.34 -6.62 -23.99
CA HIS A 716 8.28 -5.98 -22.67
C HIS A 716 9.16 -6.75 -21.67
N GLN A 717 10.40 -6.31 -21.50
CA GLN A 717 11.32 -6.90 -20.55
C GLN A 717 10.88 -6.68 -19.10
N VAL A 718 10.25 -5.54 -18.84
CA VAL A 718 9.68 -5.16 -17.54
C VAL A 718 8.18 -4.85 -17.69
N SER A 719 7.57 -4.26 -16.68
CA SER A 719 6.17 -3.88 -16.67
C SER A 719 5.79 -2.93 -17.83
N LEU A 720 4.56 -3.02 -18.35
CA LEU A 720 3.97 -2.06 -19.29
C LEU A 720 3.86 -0.63 -18.74
N LYS A 721 4.23 -0.41 -17.49
CA LYS A 721 4.39 0.94 -16.93
C LYS A 721 5.59 1.66 -17.51
N GLU A 722 6.57 0.93 -18.02
CA GLU A 722 7.83 1.43 -18.57
C GLU A 722 7.89 1.25 -20.07
N ASN A 723 8.74 2.06 -20.73
CA ASN A 723 8.99 1.93 -22.16
C ASN A 723 9.86 0.70 -22.46
N TYR A 724 10.01 0.36 -23.74
CA TYR A 724 10.97 -0.65 -24.17
C TYR A 724 12.39 -0.27 -23.75
N GLU A 725 13.17 -1.28 -23.37
CA GLU A 725 14.58 -1.12 -23.02
C GLU A 725 15.47 -1.44 -24.22
N PRO A 726 16.64 -0.76 -24.36
CA PRO A 726 17.63 -1.09 -25.40
C PRO A 726 18.39 -2.35 -24.96
N ILE A 727 18.14 -3.48 -25.63
CA ILE A 727 18.67 -4.79 -25.24
C ILE A 727 19.62 -5.31 -26.33
N ALA A 728 20.77 -5.82 -25.87
CA ALA A 728 21.72 -6.57 -26.69
C ALA A 728 21.84 -8.00 -26.18
N TYR A 729 21.74 -8.97 -27.08
CA TYR A 729 21.75 -10.39 -26.77
C TYR A 729 23.12 -11.01 -27.18
N TYR A 730 23.66 -11.79 -26.25
CA TYR A 730 24.98 -12.42 -26.38
C TYR A 730 24.87 -13.91 -26.07
N TYR A 731 25.60 -14.72 -26.82
CA TYR A 731 25.78 -16.12 -26.50
C TYR A 731 27.08 -16.30 -25.68
N PRO A 732 27.02 -16.56 -24.35
CA PRO A 732 28.21 -16.64 -23.51
C PRO A 732 29.08 -17.85 -23.87
N ARG A 733 30.39 -17.66 -23.93
CA ARG A 733 31.34 -18.75 -24.25
C ARG A 733 31.35 -19.85 -23.21
N GLU A 734 31.26 -19.52 -21.95
CA GLU A 734 31.48 -20.42 -20.82
C GLU A 734 30.19 -21.05 -20.30
N GLY A 735 29.07 -20.95 -21.03
CA GLY A 735 27.79 -21.56 -20.65
C GLY A 735 27.20 -21.00 -19.37
N TRP A 736 27.62 -19.79 -18.95
CA TRP A 736 27.06 -19.16 -17.77
C TRP A 736 25.57 -18.84 -17.94
N CYS A 737 24.74 -19.28 -17.01
CA CYS A 737 23.33 -18.97 -16.97
C CYS A 737 22.85 -18.75 -15.53
N SER A 738 21.79 -17.96 -15.38
CA SER A 738 21.09 -17.79 -14.10
C SER A 738 19.81 -18.61 -14.04
N PHE A 739 19.26 -18.96 -15.20
CA PHE A 739 17.97 -19.61 -15.32
C PHE A 739 17.98 -20.69 -16.40
N PHE A 740 17.24 -21.77 -16.12
CA PHE A 740 16.76 -22.70 -17.14
C PHE A 740 15.27 -22.44 -17.33
N SER A 741 14.86 -22.12 -18.56
CA SER A 741 13.45 -21.95 -18.90
C SER A 741 12.98 -23.12 -19.75
N VAL A 742 11.96 -23.81 -19.29
CA VAL A 742 11.46 -25.06 -19.86
C VAL A 742 10.02 -24.87 -20.28
N ARG A 743 9.72 -25.00 -21.57
CA ARG A 743 8.35 -25.01 -22.09
C ARG A 743 7.77 -26.41 -21.89
N ILE A 744 6.68 -26.51 -21.11
CA ILE A 744 6.10 -27.79 -20.72
C ILE A 744 4.62 -27.88 -21.11
N LYS A 745 4.17 -29.09 -21.45
CA LYS A 745 2.75 -29.35 -21.68
C LYS A 745 1.98 -29.38 -20.37
N PRO A 746 0.72 -28.89 -20.34
CA PRO A 746 -0.06 -28.78 -19.11
C PRO A 746 -0.49 -30.13 -18.52
N ALA A 747 -0.51 -31.21 -19.33
CA ALA A 747 -0.95 -32.50 -18.89
C ALA A 747 0.09 -33.17 -17.95
N GLY A 748 -0.34 -33.65 -16.78
CA GLY A 748 0.53 -34.34 -15.83
C GLY A 748 1.56 -33.42 -15.13
N LEU A 749 1.25 -32.18 -14.92
CA LEU A 749 2.18 -31.13 -14.49
C LEU A 749 3.02 -31.53 -13.26
N THR A 750 2.41 -32.00 -12.19
CA THR A 750 3.11 -32.41 -10.96
C THR A 750 4.10 -33.54 -11.21
N GLN A 751 3.72 -34.53 -12.05
CA GLN A 751 4.61 -35.65 -12.40
C GLN A 751 5.79 -35.17 -13.23
N ASN A 752 5.54 -34.26 -14.17
CA ASN A 752 6.58 -33.69 -15.03
C ASN A 752 7.58 -32.83 -14.24
N ILE A 753 7.10 -32.04 -13.31
CA ILE A 753 7.97 -31.25 -12.42
C ILE A 753 8.83 -32.15 -11.54
N ASN A 754 8.28 -33.24 -11.01
CA ASN A 754 9.05 -34.19 -10.23
C ASN A 754 10.13 -34.91 -11.09
N ALA A 755 9.80 -35.31 -12.33
CA ALA A 755 10.80 -35.87 -13.23
C ALA A 755 11.92 -34.89 -13.57
N ILE A 756 11.58 -33.58 -13.79
CA ILE A 756 12.57 -32.52 -14.00
C ILE A 756 13.42 -32.35 -12.75
N LYS A 757 12.81 -32.36 -11.55
CA LYS A 757 13.52 -32.27 -10.28
C LYS A 757 14.54 -33.40 -10.10
N ASP A 758 14.18 -34.65 -10.42
CA ASP A 758 15.08 -35.78 -10.29
C ASP A 758 16.29 -35.62 -11.23
N ILE A 759 16.05 -35.23 -12.49
CA ILE A 759 17.12 -34.95 -13.46
C ILE A 759 17.98 -33.74 -13.02
N TYR A 760 17.39 -32.69 -12.45
CA TYR A 760 18.12 -31.55 -11.94
C TYR A 760 19.04 -31.95 -10.77
N SER A 761 18.51 -32.75 -9.84
CA SER A 761 19.29 -33.23 -8.68
C SER A 761 20.44 -34.12 -9.08
N ASP A 762 20.29 -34.91 -10.15
CA ASP A 762 21.34 -35.74 -10.73
C ASP A 762 22.42 -34.88 -11.44
N ALA A 763 22.00 -33.92 -12.23
CA ALA A 763 22.90 -33.04 -12.96
C ALA A 763 23.68 -32.04 -12.04
N PHE A 764 23.03 -31.58 -10.98
CA PHE A 764 23.54 -30.53 -10.08
C PHE A 764 23.43 -30.91 -8.60
N PRO A 765 24.18 -31.93 -8.14
CA PRO A 765 24.08 -32.42 -6.78
C PRO A 765 24.40 -31.35 -5.75
N GLY A 766 23.66 -31.34 -4.63
CA GLY A 766 23.83 -30.36 -3.55
C GLY A 766 23.11 -29.02 -3.76
N ASN A 767 22.47 -28.80 -4.92
CA ASN A 767 21.69 -27.61 -5.20
C ASN A 767 20.20 -27.81 -4.88
N ALA A 768 19.54 -26.75 -4.40
CA ALA A 768 18.11 -26.76 -4.18
C ALA A 768 17.37 -26.65 -5.52
N PHE A 769 16.35 -27.49 -5.72
CA PHE A 769 15.45 -27.40 -6.86
C PHE A 769 14.36 -26.37 -6.57
N GLU A 770 14.42 -25.24 -7.22
CA GLU A 770 13.41 -24.18 -7.13
C GLU A 770 12.91 -23.80 -8.50
N TYR A 771 11.61 -23.61 -8.58
CA TYR A 771 10.96 -23.21 -9.82
C TYR A 771 9.82 -22.22 -9.58
N PHE A 772 9.49 -21.50 -10.63
CA PHE A 772 8.29 -20.66 -10.71
C PHE A 772 7.77 -20.66 -12.14
N PHE A 773 6.51 -20.29 -12.33
CA PHE A 773 5.97 -20.09 -13.68
C PHE A 773 6.20 -18.64 -14.11
N LEU A 774 6.55 -18.46 -15.38
CA LEU A 774 6.85 -17.14 -15.94
C LEU A 774 5.65 -16.21 -15.91
N ASP A 775 4.44 -16.72 -16.13
CA ASP A 775 3.19 -16.00 -16.06
C ASP A 775 2.87 -15.52 -14.62
N ASP A 776 3.11 -16.35 -13.60
CA ASP A 776 2.98 -15.97 -12.20
C ASP A 776 3.98 -14.86 -11.84
N HIS A 777 5.22 -14.99 -12.28
CA HIS A 777 6.25 -13.96 -12.06
C HIS A 777 5.86 -12.64 -12.69
N PHE A 778 5.40 -12.65 -13.95
CA PHE A 778 4.93 -11.46 -14.64
C PHE A 778 3.71 -10.83 -13.95
N ASN A 779 2.73 -11.63 -13.55
CA ASN A 779 1.53 -11.14 -12.89
C ASN A 779 1.82 -10.51 -11.52
N ASN A 780 2.85 -10.98 -10.82
CA ASN A 780 3.28 -10.44 -9.53
C ASN A 780 3.76 -8.98 -9.62
N GLN A 781 4.25 -8.53 -10.79
CA GLN A 781 4.63 -7.13 -11.01
C GLN A 781 3.43 -6.16 -10.87
N TYR A 782 2.22 -6.63 -11.16
CA TYR A 782 0.98 -5.85 -11.08
C TYR A 782 0.20 -6.09 -9.80
N LYS A 783 0.75 -6.84 -8.84
CA LYS A 783 0.05 -7.22 -7.61
C LYS A 783 -0.41 -6.00 -6.80
N SER A 784 0.43 -4.97 -6.69
CA SER A 784 0.07 -3.73 -6.00
C SER A 784 -1.06 -2.97 -6.71
N ASP A 785 -1.05 -2.95 -8.05
CA ASP A 785 -2.11 -2.32 -8.84
C ASP A 785 -3.42 -3.09 -8.76
N GLN A 786 -3.35 -4.42 -8.76
CA GLN A 786 -4.53 -5.30 -8.57
C GLN A 786 -5.13 -5.10 -7.18
N GLN A 787 -4.29 -5.03 -6.16
CA GLN A 787 -4.71 -4.74 -4.78
C GLN A 787 -5.40 -3.38 -4.70
N PHE A 788 -4.78 -2.34 -5.27
CA PHE A 788 -5.38 -1.00 -5.36
C PHE A 788 -6.72 -1.02 -6.09
N GLY A 789 -6.80 -1.69 -7.24
CA GLY A 789 -8.04 -1.83 -8.02
C GLY A 789 -9.14 -2.56 -7.24
N THR A 790 -8.79 -3.62 -6.52
CA THR A 790 -9.71 -4.40 -5.67
C THR A 790 -10.23 -3.55 -4.51
N ILE A 791 -9.33 -2.86 -3.80
CA ILE A 791 -9.68 -1.95 -2.70
C ILE A 791 -10.61 -0.85 -3.20
N PHE A 792 -10.24 -0.19 -4.29
CA PHE A 792 -11.03 0.88 -4.88
C PHE A 792 -12.42 0.39 -5.31
N GLY A 793 -12.49 -0.78 -5.94
CA GLY A 793 -13.74 -1.42 -6.38
C GLY A 793 -14.68 -1.76 -5.22
N ILE A 794 -14.16 -2.40 -4.16
CA ILE A 794 -14.96 -2.75 -2.98
C ILE A 794 -15.52 -1.50 -2.32
N PHE A 795 -14.69 -0.48 -2.11
CA PHE A 795 -15.15 0.74 -1.44
C PHE A 795 -16.09 1.56 -2.33
N THR A 796 -15.92 1.52 -3.65
CA THR A 796 -16.91 2.07 -4.59
C THR A 796 -18.26 1.34 -4.47
N ALA A 797 -18.25 0.02 -4.42
CA ALA A 797 -19.46 -0.77 -4.22
C ALA A 797 -20.16 -0.42 -2.89
N LEU A 798 -19.41 -0.29 -1.81
CA LEU A 798 -19.94 0.12 -0.50
C LEU A 798 -20.50 1.55 -0.53
N ALA A 799 -19.82 2.49 -1.21
CA ALA A 799 -20.33 3.85 -1.42
C ALA A 799 -21.68 3.86 -2.18
N ILE A 800 -21.81 3.00 -3.21
CA ILE A 800 -23.05 2.81 -3.96
C ILE A 800 -24.14 2.25 -3.04
N VAL A 801 -23.83 1.23 -2.22
CA VAL A 801 -24.79 0.64 -1.26
C VAL A 801 -25.27 1.70 -0.28
N ILE A 802 -24.36 2.53 0.28
CA ILE A 802 -24.75 3.64 1.17
C ILE A 802 -25.69 4.61 0.42
N GLY A 803 -25.34 4.95 -0.83
CA GLY A 803 -26.17 5.80 -1.68
C GLY A 803 -27.56 5.22 -1.93
N CYS A 804 -27.65 3.92 -2.22
CA CYS A 804 -28.92 3.20 -2.41
C CYS A 804 -29.78 3.21 -1.14
N LEU A 805 -29.18 2.99 0.04
CA LEU A 805 -29.90 3.08 1.32
C LEU A 805 -30.54 4.47 1.49
N GLY A 806 -29.85 5.54 1.08
CA GLY A 806 -30.39 6.89 1.09
C GLY A 806 -31.57 7.09 0.16
N LEU A 807 -31.45 6.60 -1.07
CA LEU A 807 -32.52 6.68 -2.05
C LEU A 807 -33.76 5.88 -1.63
N LEU A 808 -33.57 4.68 -1.06
CA LEU A 808 -34.63 3.87 -0.48
C LEU A 808 -35.37 4.64 0.61
N GLY A 809 -34.65 5.28 1.51
CA GLY A 809 -35.23 6.07 2.58
C GLY A 809 -35.98 7.31 2.08
N LEU A 810 -35.42 8.04 1.13
CA LEU A 810 -36.10 9.18 0.48
C LEU A 810 -37.29 8.75 -0.34
N GLY A 811 -37.21 7.62 -1.03
CA GLY A 811 -38.31 7.01 -1.76
C GLY A 811 -39.49 6.64 -0.86
N LEU A 812 -39.21 5.96 0.28
CA LEU A 812 -40.23 5.65 1.29
C LEU A 812 -40.94 6.92 1.77
N PHE A 813 -40.18 7.97 2.06
CA PHE A 813 -40.74 9.23 2.49
C PHE A 813 -41.58 9.91 1.39
N ALA A 814 -41.10 9.96 0.13
CA ALA A 814 -41.81 10.55 -0.98
C ALA A 814 -43.14 9.82 -1.28
N VAL A 815 -43.13 8.50 -1.18
CA VAL A 815 -44.32 7.66 -1.31
C VAL A 815 -45.31 7.97 -0.20
N THR A 816 -44.92 8.00 1.06
CA THR A 816 -45.77 8.30 2.22
C THR A 816 -46.41 9.68 2.08
N GLN A 817 -45.68 10.69 1.63
CA GLN A 817 -46.22 12.03 1.39
C GLN A 817 -47.27 12.12 0.28
N ARG A 818 -47.13 11.32 -0.80
CA ARG A 818 -48.00 11.34 -1.96
C ARG A 818 -49.06 10.22 -1.95
N THR A 819 -49.24 9.49 -0.83
CA THR A 819 -50.15 8.34 -0.72
C THR A 819 -51.57 8.75 -1.10
N LYS A 820 -52.05 9.92 -0.68
CA LYS A 820 -53.38 10.46 -1.02
C LYS A 820 -53.48 10.81 -2.52
N GLU A 821 -52.46 11.42 -3.12
CA GLU A 821 -52.38 11.71 -4.54
C GLU A 821 -52.36 10.42 -5.37
N ILE A 822 -51.61 9.41 -4.95
CA ILE A 822 -51.56 8.09 -5.59
C ILE A 822 -52.93 7.42 -5.53
N GLY A 823 -53.60 7.48 -4.37
CA GLY A 823 -54.95 6.95 -4.18
C GLY A 823 -55.95 7.59 -5.15
N ILE A 824 -55.96 8.93 -5.25
CA ILE A 824 -56.84 9.67 -6.16
C ILE A 824 -56.54 9.28 -7.62
N ARG A 825 -55.28 9.25 -8.03
CA ARG A 825 -54.89 8.88 -9.39
C ARG A 825 -55.29 7.44 -9.74
N LYS A 826 -55.18 6.51 -8.79
CA LYS A 826 -55.61 5.13 -8.96
C LYS A 826 -57.13 5.02 -9.17
N VAL A 827 -57.93 5.75 -8.39
CA VAL A 827 -59.36 5.81 -8.57
C VAL A 827 -59.75 6.39 -9.94
N LEU A 828 -58.93 7.31 -10.45
CA LEU A 828 -59.07 7.89 -11.80
C LEU A 828 -58.48 7.02 -12.93
N GLY A 829 -58.06 5.78 -12.64
CA GLY A 829 -57.61 4.81 -13.64
C GLY A 829 -56.12 4.84 -13.98
N ALA A 830 -55.27 5.50 -13.17
CA ALA A 830 -53.82 5.50 -13.42
C ALA A 830 -53.21 4.10 -13.20
N SER A 831 -52.47 3.62 -14.19
CA SER A 831 -51.76 2.35 -14.14
C SER A 831 -50.52 2.42 -13.20
N ALA A 832 -50.09 1.27 -12.65
CA ALA A 832 -48.90 1.19 -11.82
C ALA A 832 -47.64 1.73 -12.53
N PRO A 833 -47.37 1.43 -13.81
CA PRO A 833 -46.23 2.02 -14.54
C PRO A 833 -46.26 3.55 -14.61
N SER A 834 -47.43 4.16 -14.78
CA SER A 834 -47.61 5.63 -14.80
C SER A 834 -47.20 6.27 -13.45
N ILE A 835 -47.53 5.61 -12.34
CA ILE A 835 -47.16 6.06 -10.99
C ILE A 835 -45.65 5.90 -10.79
N LEU A 836 -45.04 4.78 -11.20
CA LEU A 836 -43.60 4.53 -11.13
C LEU A 836 -42.80 5.56 -11.94
N MET A 837 -43.27 5.89 -13.17
CA MET A 837 -42.64 6.87 -14.05
C MET A 837 -42.61 8.27 -13.43
N LEU A 838 -43.62 8.65 -12.65
CA LEU A 838 -43.70 9.94 -11.98
C LEU A 838 -42.56 10.12 -10.97
N PHE A 839 -42.24 9.04 -10.22
CA PHE A 839 -41.16 9.08 -9.21
C PHE A 839 -39.77 8.95 -9.87
N SER A 840 -39.65 8.19 -10.95
CA SER A 840 -38.39 7.97 -11.67
C SER A 840 -37.93 9.21 -12.44
N LYS A 841 -38.85 10.04 -12.97
CA LYS A 841 -38.53 11.26 -13.74
C LYS A 841 -37.68 12.27 -12.92
N ASP A 842 -38.04 12.51 -11.65
CA ASP A 842 -37.32 13.44 -10.80
C ASP A 842 -35.88 12.96 -10.57
N SER A 843 -35.66 11.64 -10.35
CA SER A 843 -34.33 11.05 -10.16
C SER A 843 -33.50 11.02 -11.43
N ALA A 844 -34.12 10.73 -12.58
CA ALA A 844 -33.44 10.75 -13.88
C ALA A 844 -32.85 12.14 -14.19
N LEU A 845 -33.63 13.21 -13.91
CA LEU A 845 -33.16 14.58 -14.10
C LEU A 845 -31.93 14.87 -13.22
N LEU A 846 -31.94 14.44 -11.96
CA LEU A 846 -30.79 14.62 -11.04
C LEU A 846 -29.55 13.86 -11.51
N VAL A 847 -29.72 12.64 -12.06
CA VAL A 847 -28.60 11.86 -12.63
C VAL A 847 -28.02 12.59 -13.85
N ILE A 848 -28.87 13.14 -14.74
CA ILE A 848 -28.41 13.88 -15.92
C ILE A 848 -27.61 15.12 -15.52
N VAL A 849 -28.09 15.90 -14.55
CA VAL A 849 -27.37 17.08 -14.05
C VAL A 849 -26.05 16.68 -13.44
N SER A 850 -26.05 15.61 -12.64
CA SER A 850 -24.82 15.09 -12.01
C SER A 850 -23.83 14.57 -13.05
N TYR A 851 -24.31 13.93 -14.10
CA TYR A 851 -23.48 13.45 -15.21
C TYR A 851 -22.75 14.59 -15.90
N ILE A 852 -23.46 15.67 -16.26
CA ILE A 852 -22.84 16.84 -16.90
C ILE A 852 -21.71 17.42 -16.03
N ILE A 853 -21.92 17.50 -14.72
CA ILE A 853 -20.89 17.98 -13.77
C ILE A 853 -19.73 17.01 -13.65
N SER A 854 -19.98 15.70 -13.74
CA SER A 854 -18.95 14.68 -13.56
C SER A 854 -18.03 14.50 -14.78
N ILE A 855 -18.46 14.88 -16.00
CA ILE A 855 -17.65 14.71 -17.22
C ILE A 855 -16.22 15.29 -17.06
N PRO A 856 -16.04 16.58 -16.70
CA PRO A 856 -14.70 17.14 -16.57
C PRO A 856 -13.88 16.47 -15.45
N LEU A 857 -14.52 16.07 -14.36
CA LEU A 857 -13.85 15.38 -13.26
C LEU A 857 -13.37 14.00 -13.66
N ILE A 858 -14.19 13.24 -14.40
CA ILE A 858 -13.81 11.93 -14.95
C ILE A 858 -12.64 12.10 -15.91
N TYR A 859 -12.73 13.05 -16.85
CA TYR A 859 -11.68 13.28 -17.84
C TYR A 859 -10.33 13.56 -17.15
N LEU A 860 -10.28 14.56 -16.27
CA LEU A 860 -9.07 14.97 -15.58
C LEU A 860 -8.51 13.86 -14.65
N GLY A 861 -9.41 13.22 -13.88
CA GLY A 861 -9.00 12.18 -12.93
C GLY A 861 -8.46 10.93 -13.63
N THR A 862 -9.15 10.47 -14.69
CA THR A 862 -8.74 9.28 -15.43
C THR A 862 -7.49 9.52 -16.27
N GLN A 863 -7.38 10.68 -16.91
CA GLN A 863 -6.19 11.01 -17.69
C GLN A 863 -4.93 11.14 -16.84
N ASN A 864 -5.03 11.87 -15.71
CA ASN A 864 -3.91 11.98 -14.79
C ASN A 864 -3.45 10.64 -14.22
N TRP A 865 -4.37 9.71 -14.01
CA TRP A 865 -4.01 8.38 -13.54
C TRP A 865 -3.39 7.53 -14.65
N LEU A 866 -3.96 7.54 -15.86
CA LEU A 866 -3.46 6.79 -17.01
C LEU A 866 -2.05 7.25 -17.46
N ASN A 867 -1.73 8.52 -17.33
CA ASN A 867 -0.41 9.07 -17.65
C ASN A 867 0.75 8.51 -16.79
N ASN A 868 0.45 7.73 -15.75
CA ASN A 868 1.48 7.00 -14.99
C ASN A 868 1.93 5.69 -15.67
N PHE A 869 1.32 5.32 -16.80
CA PHE A 869 1.61 4.11 -17.55
C PHE A 869 2.15 4.50 -18.92
N ALA A 870 3.32 3.96 -19.30
CA ALA A 870 3.86 4.19 -20.66
C ALA A 870 2.90 3.59 -21.71
N PHE A 871 2.34 2.42 -21.42
CA PHE A 871 1.35 1.76 -22.25
C PHE A 871 0.00 1.75 -21.53
N HIS A 872 -0.95 2.52 -22.05
CA HIS A 872 -2.27 2.64 -21.43
C HIS A 872 -3.41 2.63 -22.46
N ILE A 873 -4.58 2.28 -21.96
CA ILE A 873 -5.81 2.34 -22.77
C ILE A 873 -6.17 3.78 -23.12
N GLY A 874 -6.69 3.99 -24.31
CA GLY A 874 -7.32 5.27 -24.68
C GLY A 874 -8.58 5.54 -23.87
N LEU A 875 -8.93 6.82 -23.72
CA LEU A 875 -10.18 7.24 -23.10
C LEU A 875 -11.37 6.86 -23.99
N GLY A 876 -11.95 5.69 -23.74
CA GLY A 876 -13.11 5.20 -24.47
C GLY A 876 -14.43 5.81 -23.97
N TRP A 877 -15.41 5.96 -24.86
CA TRP A 877 -16.77 6.47 -24.53
C TRP A 877 -17.43 5.71 -23.37
N GLN A 878 -17.09 4.44 -23.18
CA GLN A 878 -17.65 3.58 -22.13
C GLN A 878 -17.35 4.11 -20.72
N MET A 879 -16.22 4.80 -20.51
CA MET A 879 -15.85 5.39 -19.23
C MET A 879 -16.76 6.56 -18.84
N PHE A 880 -17.37 7.19 -19.83
CA PHE A 880 -18.28 8.33 -19.63
C PHE A 880 -19.75 7.89 -19.57
N VAL A 881 -20.17 6.94 -20.40
CA VAL A 881 -21.58 6.58 -20.57
C VAL A 881 -22.04 5.48 -19.59
N LEU A 882 -21.21 4.47 -19.32
CA LEU A 882 -21.60 3.38 -18.42
C LEU A 882 -21.86 3.82 -16.96
N PRO A 883 -21.04 4.68 -16.34
CA PRO A 883 -21.27 5.09 -14.96
C PRO A 883 -22.62 5.74 -14.69
N PRO A 884 -23.07 6.75 -15.47
CA PRO A 884 -24.39 7.34 -15.26
C PRO A 884 -25.53 6.38 -15.60
N LEU A 885 -25.37 5.48 -16.56
CA LEU A 885 -26.37 4.46 -16.87
C LEU A 885 -26.53 3.46 -15.74
N LEU A 886 -25.43 2.97 -15.16
CA LEU A 886 -25.45 2.09 -14.00
C LEU A 886 -26.10 2.78 -12.80
N LEU A 887 -25.72 4.03 -12.52
CA LEU A 887 -26.31 4.79 -11.41
C LEU A 887 -27.80 5.05 -11.65
N LEU A 888 -28.21 5.34 -12.88
CA LEU A 888 -29.63 5.50 -13.26
C LEU A 888 -30.40 4.20 -13.04
N ALA A 889 -29.88 3.07 -13.50
CA ALA A 889 -30.50 1.77 -13.33
C ALA A 889 -30.69 1.43 -11.84
N ILE A 890 -29.64 1.64 -11.02
CA ILE A 890 -29.67 1.41 -9.57
C ILE A 890 -30.68 2.35 -8.88
N SER A 891 -30.67 3.64 -9.25
CA SER A 891 -31.59 4.64 -8.70
C SER A 891 -33.06 4.30 -9.03
N VAL A 892 -33.34 3.95 -10.29
CA VAL A 892 -34.68 3.54 -10.73
C VAL A 892 -35.09 2.24 -10.01
N ALA A 893 -34.23 1.24 -9.92
CA ALA A 893 -34.52 -0.01 -9.23
C ALA A 893 -34.87 0.24 -7.74
N SER A 894 -34.12 1.08 -7.05
CA SER A 894 -34.37 1.46 -5.66
C SER A 894 -35.76 2.15 -5.50
N ILE A 895 -36.10 3.06 -6.40
CA ILE A 895 -37.38 3.77 -6.35
C ILE A 895 -38.53 2.83 -6.71
N VAL A 896 -38.37 1.97 -7.72
CA VAL A 896 -39.41 0.98 -8.12
C VAL A 896 -39.69 0.04 -6.98
N PHE A 897 -38.66 -0.48 -6.28
CA PHE A 897 -38.80 -1.36 -5.13
C PHE A 897 -39.67 -0.76 -4.02
N VAL A 898 -39.50 0.53 -3.73
CA VAL A 898 -40.28 1.24 -2.72
C VAL A 898 -41.67 1.60 -3.22
N SER A 899 -41.75 2.10 -4.46
CA SER A 899 -43.00 2.62 -5.01
C SER A 899 -43.96 1.50 -5.46
N LEU A 900 -43.45 0.29 -5.71
CA LEU A 900 -44.28 -0.87 -6.12
C LEU A 900 -45.25 -1.24 -4.99
N ARG A 901 -44.83 -1.21 -3.72
CA ARG A 901 -45.73 -1.43 -2.59
C ARG A 901 -46.85 -0.44 -2.55
N ALA A 902 -46.57 0.84 -2.77
CA ALA A 902 -47.60 1.88 -2.80
C ALA A 902 -48.50 1.80 -4.03
N ALA A 903 -47.94 1.47 -5.20
CA ALA A 903 -48.69 1.27 -6.43
C ALA A 903 -49.64 0.06 -6.36
N LEU A 904 -49.32 -0.94 -5.54
CA LEU A 904 -50.16 -2.13 -5.33
C LEU A 904 -51.14 -1.99 -4.15
N MET A 905 -51.05 -0.97 -3.29
CA MET A 905 -51.95 -0.76 -2.13
C MET A 905 -53.39 -0.50 -2.62
N ASN A 906 -54.35 -0.99 -1.83
CA ASN A 906 -55.80 -0.76 -2.05
C ASN A 906 -56.12 0.74 -1.92
N PRO A 907 -56.69 1.39 -2.96
CA PRO A 907 -56.98 2.83 -2.95
C PRO A 907 -57.93 3.25 -1.82
N VAL A 908 -58.80 2.37 -1.35
CA VAL A 908 -59.72 2.63 -0.23
C VAL A 908 -58.98 2.84 1.10
N ILE A 909 -57.93 2.06 1.34
CA ILE A 909 -57.08 2.21 2.54
C ILE A 909 -56.27 3.51 2.45
N SER A 910 -55.82 3.88 1.24
CA SER A 910 -55.04 5.11 1.00
C SER A 910 -55.83 6.39 1.21
N LEU A 911 -57.16 6.36 1.04
CA LEU A 911 -58.07 7.50 1.23
C LEU A 911 -58.59 7.61 2.70
N ARG A 912 -58.54 6.52 3.47
CA ARG A 912 -59.09 6.42 4.85
C ARG A 912 -58.03 6.80 5.91
N HIS A 913 -56.80 7.03 5.55
CA HIS A 913 -55.78 7.49 6.48
C HIS A 913 -55.88 9.01 6.70
N GLU A 914 -56.55 9.40 7.79
CA GLU A 914 -56.45 10.73 8.40
C GLU A 914 -55.21 10.86 9.26
#